data_7fef4a7df633fe90f1430dae2ab18265
#
_entry.id   7fef4a7df633fe90f1430dae2ab18265
#
_cell.length_a   1.000
_cell.length_b   1.000
_cell.length_c   1.000
_cell.angle_alpha   90.00
_cell.angle_beta   90.00
_cell.angle_gamma   90.00
#
_symmetry.space_group_name_H-M   'P 1'
#
loop_
_entity.id
_entity.type
_entity.pdbx_description
1 polymer ?
#
loop_
_entity_poly.entity_id
_entity_poly.type
_entity_poly.pdbx_seq_one_letter_code
_entity_poly.pdbx_strand_id
1 'polypeptide(L)'
;MAANEFRFFLSCDINLPVTFRIERLEGQLPQSPSPTGNDSTDGNKNAELFVECTLYIDGAPFGLPTRTRLESSGHPYCWNELVTLSAKYRDLTSQAQLALTVWDVSCDKDGALVGGATVLLFNRKKQLKTGKQKLRLLPKKEADGKHPTSTPGKVPRHERGEVERLERLVNKYERGQMQRVDWLDRLTFRAIDKIKESESGRIGNSHLSLIVDFCSFEHRVVFQESGSNFFTPPPISTTNELVIVWDPEVGRTNPSEHKQLKLARSLKRETIDKDLKPSSSEWKSIQRILKYPPTCNLSGDEKHLLWKFRLSLMSDKRALTKFLRCVEWSDVQEAKHAIDLMGRWETIDVTDALELLSPVFESEEVRAYAVGILERADDEELQCYLLQLVQALRFERSDKSRLTLFLVQRSLYNIELASFLRWYVAVELHDPAYAKRFYCTHEILEDSMMNATGFNGEDGRKLWQSLVRQTELTAQLCSIMRDVRNVRGGTQKKIDKLRQLLSGLLSELTYFDEPIRSPLAPGVLITGIVPAESSIFKSALHPLRLTFRTASGGTCKVIFKKGDDLRQDQLVIQMVSLMDRLLKLENLDLHLTPYRVLATGQDEGMLEFIPSSSLAQILSEHRTIVNYLQKFHPDEDGPFGITATCLETFIKSCAGYSVITYILGIGDRHLDNLLLRDDGRLFHVDFGFILGRDPKPFPPPMKLCKEMVEAMGGAESQYYTRFKSYCCEAYNILRKSSNLILNLFYLMARSSIPDIASDPEKGILKLQEKFRLDLDDEASIHFFQDLINDSVSALFPQMVETIHRWAQYWR
;
A
#
# COMPACT_ATOMS: atom_id res chain seq x y z
N MET A 1 -14.58 16.02 -8.37
CA MET A 1 -13.55 15.83 -7.34
C MET A 1 -12.48 16.86 -7.54
N ALA A 2 -12.17 17.67 -6.53
CA ALA A 2 -11.06 18.62 -6.66
C ALA A 2 -9.78 17.79 -6.81
N ALA A 3 -9.02 18.08 -7.87
CA ALA A 3 -7.67 17.58 -8.01
C ALA A 3 -6.96 17.79 -6.67
N ASN A 4 -6.25 16.79 -6.15
CA ASN A 4 -5.37 16.95 -5.01
C ASN A 4 -4.28 17.94 -5.44
N GLU A 5 -4.54 19.23 -5.29
CA GLU A 5 -3.55 20.26 -5.50
C GLU A 5 -2.48 20.06 -4.41
N PHE A 6 -1.29 19.67 -4.81
CA PHE A 6 -0.13 19.71 -3.95
C PHE A 6 0.24 21.16 -3.70
N ARG A 7 -0.17 21.69 -2.55
CA ARG A 7 0.19 23.04 -2.12
C ARG A 7 1.53 22.99 -1.37
N PHE A 8 2.46 23.84 -1.78
CA PHE A 8 3.74 24.05 -1.14
C PHE A 8 4.15 25.51 -1.27
N PHE A 9 4.98 25.95 -0.36
CA PHE A 9 5.60 27.28 -0.45
C PHE A 9 7.00 27.14 -1.01
N LEU A 10 7.43 28.09 -1.82
CA LEU A 10 8.84 28.22 -2.20
C LEU A 10 9.58 29.04 -1.16
N SER A 11 10.79 28.64 -0.81
CA SER A 11 11.61 29.38 0.16
C SER A 11 11.92 30.80 -0.30
N CYS A 12 12.12 31.01 -1.60
CA CYS A 12 12.37 32.31 -2.21
C CYS A 12 11.20 33.31 -2.08
N ASP A 13 9.97 32.82 -1.88
CA ASP A 13 8.78 33.67 -1.75
C ASP A 13 8.48 34.08 -0.31
N ILE A 14 9.16 33.47 0.66
CA ILE A 14 8.90 33.70 2.09
C ILE A 14 9.77 34.86 2.60
N ASN A 15 9.16 36.02 2.71
CA ASN A 15 9.81 37.25 3.22
C ASN A 15 9.70 37.41 4.74
N LEU A 16 9.72 36.26 5.49
CA LEU A 16 9.71 36.26 6.94
C LEU A 16 11.12 35.98 7.48
N PRO A 17 11.51 36.52 8.68
CA PRO A 17 12.76 36.18 9.31
C PRO A 17 12.80 34.72 9.71
N VAL A 18 13.99 34.13 9.71
CA VAL A 18 14.17 32.75 10.17
C VAL A 18 14.03 32.72 11.68
N THR A 19 13.02 31.99 12.16
CA THR A 19 12.71 31.85 13.57
C THR A 19 12.68 30.39 13.99
N PHE A 20 13.13 30.12 15.21
CA PHE A 20 13.06 28.81 15.86
C PHE A 20 13.06 28.99 17.35
N ARG A 21 12.58 27.99 18.09
CA ARG A 21 12.55 28.03 19.56
C ARG A 21 13.58 27.08 20.11
N ILE A 22 14.40 27.56 21.04
CA ILE A 22 15.28 26.74 21.87
C ILE A 22 14.49 26.36 23.10
N GLU A 23 14.15 25.07 23.25
CA GLU A 23 13.32 24.62 24.37
C GLU A 23 14.16 24.32 25.60
N ARG A 24 14.98 23.29 25.56
CA ARG A 24 15.71 22.79 26.73
C ARG A 24 16.93 21.95 26.35
N LEU A 25 17.81 21.79 27.33
CA LEU A 25 18.96 20.90 27.28
C LEU A 25 18.70 19.66 28.12
N GLU A 26 18.83 18.47 27.52
CA GLU A 26 18.70 17.16 28.15
C GLU A 26 20.06 16.48 28.28
N GLY A 27 20.30 15.76 29.37
CA GLY A 27 21.55 15.05 29.67
C GLY A 27 22.37 15.72 30.77
N GLN A 28 23.29 15.00 31.40
CA GLN A 28 24.10 15.50 32.50
C GLN A 28 25.31 16.27 31.97
N LEU A 29 25.57 17.45 32.53
CA LEU A 29 26.79 18.22 32.25
C LEU A 29 28.02 17.46 32.73
N PRO A 30 29.14 17.50 31.97
CA PRO A 30 30.40 16.93 32.45
C PRO A 30 30.84 17.65 33.74
N GLN A 31 31.03 16.91 34.82
CA GLN A 31 31.56 17.49 36.05
C GLN A 31 32.97 18.04 35.81
N SER A 32 33.20 19.31 36.09
CA SER A 32 34.53 19.88 36.10
C SER A 32 35.36 19.15 37.17
N PRO A 33 36.63 18.78 36.90
CA PRO A 33 37.51 18.26 37.93
C PRO A 33 37.71 19.36 38.99
N SER A 34 37.26 19.09 40.22
CA SER A 34 37.51 19.96 41.35
C SER A 34 39.02 20.14 41.53
N PRO A 35 39.54 21.37 41.65
CA PRO A 35 40.93 21.59 42.11
C PRO A 35 41.04 21.08 43.53
N THR A 36 41.98 20.21 43.77
CA THR A 36 42.41 19.72 45.11
C THR A 36 42.75 20.89 46.03
N GLY A 37 41.86 21.16 46.98
CA GLY A 37 42.15 22.18 48.05
C GLY A 37 40.93 22.24 48.96
N ASN A 38 41.11 21.75 50.22
CA ASN A 38 40.17 21.91 51.34
C ASN A 38 39.67 23.33 51.45
N ASP A 39 38.40 23.56 51.25
CA ASP A 39 37.59 24.42 52.11
C ASP A 39 36.10 24.06 51.92
N SER A 40 35.55 23.67 53.04
CA SER A 40 34.13 23.42 53.25
C SER A 40 33.34 24.74 53.24
N THR A 41 32.12 24.66 52.73
CA THR A 41 31.08 25.69 52.72
C THR A 41 31.09 26.65 51.52
N ASP A 42 30.57 26.20 50.36
CA ASP A 42 29.55 27.01 49.71
C ASP A 42 28.73 26.19 48.70
N GLY A 43 27.44 26.47 48.66
CA GLY A 43 26.40 25.64 48.02
C GLY A 43 26.61 25.44 46.51
N ASN A 44 26.00 24.38 46.06
CA ASN A 44 25.78 23.91 44.72
C ASN A 44 25.65 25.08 43.71
N LYS A 45 26.75 25.54 43.10
CA LYS A 45 26.70 26.53 42.02
C LYS A 45 26.12 25.84 40.80
N ASN A 46 24.87 26.12 40.53
CA ASN A 46 24.24 25.72 39.29
C ASN A 46 25.00 26.36 38.10
N ALA A 47 25.24 25.58 37.04
CA ALA A 47 25.84 26.11 35.80
C ALA A 47 24.93 27.19 35.19
N GLU A 48 25.50 28.29 34.72
CA GLU A 48 24.80 29.37 34.04
C GLU A 48 25.02 29.25 32.54
N LEU A 49 24.00 28.74 31.82
CA LEU A 49 24.12 28.36 30.42
C LEU A 49 23.39 29.33 29.47
N PHE A 50 24.01 29.59 28.33
CA PHE A 50 23.33 30.21 27.19
C PHE A 50 23.67 29.47 25.90
N VAL A 51 22.82 29.65 24.87
CA VAL A 51 23.01 29.07 23.54
C VAL A 51 23.32 30.19 22.57
N GLU A 52 24.45 30.09 21.88
CA GLU A 52 24.81 30.95 20.77
C GLU A 52 24.41 30.32 19.45
N CYS A 53 23.70 31.07 18.62
CA CYS A 53 23.11 30.64 17.36
C CYS A 53 23.74 31.41 16.20
N THR A 54 24.43 30.76 15.30
CA THR A 54 25.03 31.35 14.11
C THR A 54 24.49 30.65 12.85
N LEU A 55 23.99 31.45 11.90
CA LEU A 55 23.59 30.96 10.60
C LEU A 55 24.78 31.00 9.64
N TYR A 56 24.99 29.91 8.94
CA TYR A 56 25.96 29.80 7.85
C TYR A 56 25.24 29.59 6.52
N ILE A 57 25.61 30.37 5.52
CA ILE A 57 25.16 30.24 4.13
C ILE A 57 26.40 29.98 3.28
N ASP A 58 26.41 28.83 2.57
CA ASP A 58 27.54 28.38 1.73
C ASP A 58 28.89 28.38 2.47
N GLY A 59 28.85 28.02 3.75
CA GLY A 59 30.03 27.89 4.59
C GLY A 59 30.54 29.20 5.21
N ALA A 60 29.93 30.35 4.91
CA ALA A 60 30.24 31.64 5.51
C ALA A 60 29.17 32.04 6.54
N PRO A 61 29.56 32.66 7.69
CA PRO A 61 28.59 33.16 8.66
C PRO A 61 27.75 34.28 8.02
N PHE A 62 26.44 34.23 8.22
CA PHE A 62 25.49 35.21 7.71
C PHE A 62 24.81 35.95 8.86
N GLY A 63 25.07 37.25 8.98
CA GLY A 63 24.58 38.08 10.05
C GLY A 63 25.39 37.93 11.35
N LEU A 64 24.89 38.52 12.44
CA LEU A 64 25.54 38.45 13.76
C LEU A 64 25.03 37.21 14.52
N PRO A 65 25.89 36.58 15.35
CA PRO A 65 25.47 35.51 16.25
C PRO A 65 24.40 36.04 17.23
N THR A 66 23.35 35.24 17.42
CA THR A 66 22.28 35.56 18.37
C THR A 66 22.43 34.67 19.61
N ARG A 67 22.27 35.23 20.80
CA ARG A 67 22.41 34.50 22.07
C ARG A 67 21.07 34.43 22.78
N THR A 68 20.78 33.30 23.44
CA THR A 68 19.67 33.20 24.37
C THR A 68 19.99 33.89 25.68
N ARG A 69 18.96 34.10 26.49
CA ARG A 69 19.16 34.50 27.90
C ARG A 69 19.98 33.45 28.65
N LEU A 70 20.59 33.90 29.78
CA LEU A 70 21.23 33.00 30.73
C LEU A 70 20.18 32.18 31.47
N GLU A 71 20.41 30.89 31.61
CA GLU A 71 19.55 29.96 32.35
C GLU A 71 20.35 29.30 33.48
N SER A 72 19.89 29.48 34.72
CA SER A 72 20.54 29.02 35.94
C SER A 72 19.64 28.15 36.83
N SER A 73 18.42 27.80 36.37
CA SER A 73 17.41 27.09 37.17
C SER A 73 17.75 25.65 37.53
N GLY A 74 18.86 25.12 37.02
CA GLY A 74 19.25 23.73 37.21
C GLY A 74 18.67 22.76 36.20
N HIS A 75 19.01 21.48 36.33
CA HIS A 75 18.62 20.45 35.38
C HIS A 75 17.11 20.08 35.49
N PRO A 76 16.35 20.03 34.35
CA PRO A 76 16.74 20.36 32.97
C PRO A 76 16.76 21.88 32.74
N TYR A 77 17.79 22.37 32.04
CA TYR A 77 17.90 23.78 31.66
C TYR A 77 16.88 24.09 30.57
N CYS A 78 15.95 25.01 30.83
CA CYS A 78 14.81 25.31 30.00
C CYS A 78 14.76 26.78 29.59
N TRP A 79 15.17 27.12 28.38
CA TRP A 79 15.04 28.47 27.84
C TRP A 79 13.61 28.77 27.36
N ASN A 80 13.04 27.84 26.61
CA ASN A 80 11.75 28.01 25.93
C ASN A 80 11.66 29.37 25.20
N GLU A 81 12.78 29.81 24.61
CA GLU A 81 12.97 31.14 24.01
C GLU A 81 12.86 31.06 22.48
N LEU A 82 12.14 32.04 21.90
CA LEU A 82 12.06 32.21 20.47
C LEU A 82 13.23 33.05 19.97
N VAL A 83 14.08 32.42 19.16
CA VAL A 83 15.23 33.10 18.53
C VAL A 83 14.82 33.54 17.13
N THR A 84 15.08 34.79 16.79
CA THR A 84 14.84 35.38 15.47
C THR A 84 16.16 35.83 14.89
N LEU A 85 16.50 35.29 13.71
CA LEU A 85 17.72 35.68 13.00
C LEU A 85 17.45 36.87 12.07
N SER A 86 18.50 37.60 11.72
CA SER A 86 18.43 38.70 10.76
C SER A 86 18.14 38.25 9.32
N ALA A 87 18.47 36.99 9.00
CA ALA A 87 18.21 36.37 7.71
C ALA A 87 16.72 36.05 7.52
N LYS A 88 16.25 36.14 6.29
CA LYS A 88 14.91 35.72 5.90
C LYS A 88 14.94 34.35 5.22
N TYR A 89 13.81 33.64 5.22
CA TYR A 89 13.73 32.33 4.58
C TYR A 89 14.08 32.37 3.08
N ARG A 90 13.82 33.51 2.41
CA ARG A 90 14.19 33.71 1.00
C ARG A 90 15.69 33.79 0.74
N ASP A 91 16.47 34.18 1.77
CA ASP A 91 17.92 34.37 1.65
C ASP A 91 18.70 33.06 1.87
N LEU A 92 17.99 31.97 2.27
CA LEU A 92 18.60 30.69 2.56
C LEU A 92 18.95 29.93 1.27
N THR A 93 20.11 29.31 1.23
CA THR A 93 20.52 28.36 0.19
C THR A 93 20.16 26.93 0.61
N SER A 94 20.21 25.98 -0.33
CA SER A 94 19.94 24.56 -0.04
C SER A 94 20.92 23.96 0.98
N GLN A 95 22.08 24.58 1.16
CA GLN A 95 23.14 24.17 2.07
C GLN A 95 23.18 25.01 3.36
N ALA A 96 22.20 25.90 3.59
CA ALA A 96 22.14 26.72 4.78
C ALA A 96 22.15 25.86 6.05
N GLN A 97 23.03 26.22 7.00
CA GLN A 97 23.27 25.51 8.24
C GLN A 97 23.08 26.42 9.44
N LEU A 98 22.46 25.90 10.48
CA LEU A 98 22.37 26.57 11.79
C LEU A 98 23.34 25.89 12.75
N ALA A 99 24.31 26.65 13.24
CA ALA A 99 25.26 26.22 14.25
C ALA A 99 24.77 26.71 15.61
N LEU A 100 24.74 25.82 16.60
CA LEU A 100 24.24 26.04 17.95
C LEU A 100 25.32 25.62 18.94
N THR A 101 25.85 26.57 19.71
CA THR A 101 26.90 26.32 20.69
C THR A 101 26.39 26.66 22.08
N VAL A 102 26.54 25.74 23.02
CA VAL A 102 26.16 25.96 24.44
C VAL A 102 27.41 26.37 25.24
N TRP A 103 27.30 27.46 25.95
CA TRP A 103 28.33 28.05 26.79
C TRP A 103 27.93 28.06 28.26
N ASP A 104 28.86 27.83 29.15
CA ASP A 104 28.72 27.97 30.61
C ASP A 104 29.55 29.14 31.12
N VAL A 105 28.91 30.12 31.75
CA VAL A 105 29.54 31.38 32.23
C VAL A 105 29.85 31.31 33.73
N SER A 106 29.48 30.21 34.40
CA SER A 106 29.64 30.10 35.87
C SER A 106 31.08 30.04 36.34
N CYS A 107 32.03 29.67 35.47
CA CYS A 107 33.45 29.42 35.89
C CYS A 107 34.46 30.44 35.38
N ASP A 108 34.25 31.11 34.22
CA ASP A 108 35.19 32.03 33.59
C ASP A 108 34.50 33.20 32.91
N LYS A 109 35.12 34.39 32.89
CA LYS A 109 34.55 35.59 32.24
C LYS A 109 34.31 35.42 30.73
N ASP A 110 35.04 34.51 30.09
CA ASP A 110 34.91 34.23 28.64
C ASP A 110 33.99 33.02 28.34
N GLY A 111 33.47 32.34 29.38
CA GLY A 111 32.57 31.18 29.27
C GLY A 111 33.31 29.88 28.91
N ALA A 112 32.94 28.79 29.59
CA ALA A 112 33.42 27.44 29.26
C ALA A 112 32.57 26.80 28.17
N LEU A 113 33.18 26.21 27.14
CA LEU A 113 32.51 25.56 26.04
C LEU A 113 31.93 24.21 26.48
N VAL A 114 30.60 24.08 26.54
CA VAL A 114 29.87 22.85 26.86
C VAL A 114 29.83 21.94 25.66
N GLY A 115 29.43 22.44 24.51
CA GLY A 115 29.40 21.68 23.27
C GLY A 115 28.57 22.34 22.17
N GLY A 116 28.75 21.84 20.94
CA GLY A 116 28.11 22.40 19.77
C GLY A 116 27.40 21.35 18.88
N ALA A 117 26.41 21.79 18.14
CA ALA A 117 25.70 21.01 17.15
C ALA A 117 25.33 21.85 15.93
N THR A 118 25.55 21.31 14.74
CA THR A 118 25.20 21.97 13.49
C THR A 118 24.10 21.20 12.78
N VAL A 119 23.11 21.90 12.27
CA VAL A 119 21.96 21.33 11.60
C VAL A 119 21.72 21.98 10.23
N LEU A 120 21.61 21.20 9.16
CA LEU A 120 21.14 21.68 7.85
C LEU A 120 19.67 22.07 7.95
N LEU A 121 19.28 23.23 7.46
CA LEU A 121 17.89 23.69 7.46
C LEU A 121 17.03 22.97 6.43
N PHE A 122 17.59 22.58 5.29
CA PHE A 122 16.90 21.77 4.28
C PHE A 122 17.29 20.30 4.36
N ASN A 123 16.34 19.42 4.09
CA ASN A 123 16.60 17.98 4.00
C ASN A 123 17.09 17.60 2.57
N ARG A 124 17.42 16.32 2.36
CA ARG A 124 17.87 15.80 1.03
C ARG A 124 16.86 16.00 -0.10
N LYS A 125 15.57 16.18 0.25
CA LYS A 125 14.48 16.46 -0.71
C LYS A 125 14.29 17.97 -0.91
N LYS A 126 15.25 18.80 -0.52
CA LYS A 126 15.17 20.27 -0.57
C LYS A 126 13.97 20.86 0.19
N GLN A 127 13.44 20.17 1.21
CA GLN A 127 12.34 20.65 2.04
C GLN A 127 12.89 21.23 3.35
N LEU A 128 12.35 22.36 3.77
CA LEU A 128 12.70 23.00 5.04
C LEU A 128 12.32 22.09 6.21
N LYS A 129 13.19 21.98 7.19
CA LYS A 129 12.89 21.25 8.42
C LYS A 129 11.93 22.04 9.29
N THR A 130 10.95 21.35 9.85
CA THR A 130 9.91 21.92 10.71
C THR A 130 9.73 21.05 11.95
N GLY A 131 9.18 21.66 13.03
CA GLY A 131 8.87 20.98 14.29
C GLY A 131 10.10 20.63 15.12
N LYS A 132 9.87 19.91 16.21
CA LYS A 132 10.91 19.60 17.21
C LYS A 132 12.01 18.71 16.66
N GLN A 133 13.25 19.13 16.89
CA GLN A 133 14.46 18.38 16.52
C GLN A 133 15.32 18.20 17.78
N LYS A 134 15.71 16.96 18.05
CA LYS A 134 16.68 16.63 19.10
C LYS A 134 18.08 16.61 18.48
N LEU A 135 18.94 17.53 18.90
CA LEU A 135 20.28 17.70 18.40
C LEU A 135 21.29 17.24 19.45
N ARG A 136 22.11 16.25 19.11
CA ARG A 136 23.19 15.78 19.95
C ARG A 136 24.31 16.83 19.94
N LEU A 137 24.73 17.30 21.12
CA LEU A 137 25.86 18.16 21.27
C LEU A 137 27.17 17.34 21.28
N LEU A 138 28.15 17.80 20.54
CA LEU A 138 29.52 17.29 20.63
C LEU A 138 30.24 18.03 21.73
N PRO A 139 30.65 17.35 22.81
CA PRO A 139 31.24 17.99 23.97
C PRO A 139 32.56 18.68 23.64
N LYS A 140 32.80 19.85 24.23
CA LYS A 140 34.01 20.64 24.06
C LYS A 140 34.37 20.97 22.61
N LYS A 141 33.38 21.05 21.73
CA LYS A 141 33.52 21.50 20.34
C LYS A 141 32.53 22.60 20.06
N GLU A 142 32.99 23.70 19.50
CA GLU A 142 32.15 24.75 18.97
C GLU A 142 31.49 24.32 17.66
N ALA A 143 30.27 24.71 17.45
CA ALA A 143 29.54 24.38 16.22
C ALA A 143 30.10 25.18 15.05
N ASP A 144 30.31 24.51 13.93
CA ASP A 144 30.89 25.10 12.71
C ASP A 144 29.92 25.07 11.52
N GLY A 145 30.18 25.95 10.54
CA GLY A 145 29.43 25.99 9.26
C GLY A 145 30.15 25.27 8.12
N LYS A 146 31.14 24.43 8.38
CA LYS A 146 31.92 23.72 7.34
C LYS A 146 31.11 22.66 6.65
N HIS A 147 31.44 22.34 5.44
CA HIS A 147 30.79 21.23 4.69
C HIS A 147 31.85 20.18 4.27
N PRO A 148 31.85 18.96 4.84
CA PRO A 148 30.99 18.47 5.93
C PRO A 148 31.33 19.10 7.31
N THR A 149 30.31 19.33 8.14
CA THR A 149 30.49 19.87 9.49
C THR A 149 31.21 18.89 10.40
N SER A 150 32.07 19.42 11.27
CA SER A 150 32.75 18.63 12.32
C SER A 150 31.86 18.36 13.54
N THR A 151 30.68 19.01 13.61
CA THR A 151 29.74 18.93 14.73
C THR A 151 28.32 18.53 14.25
N PRO A 152 28.13 17.37 13.59
CA PRO A 152 26.82 16.97 13.10
C PRO A 152 25.87 16.73 14.28
N GLY A 153 24.78 17.52 14.34
CA GLY A 153 23.74 17.37 15.38
C GLY A 153 22.85 16.13 15.24
N LYS A 154 23.08 15.28 14.25
CA LYS A 154 22.29 14.05 14.04
C LYS A 154 22.86 12.88 14.83
N VAL A 155 21.99 12.22 15.59
CA VAL A 155 22.30 10.93 16.20
C VAL A 155 22.47 9.86 15.10
N PRO A 156 23.54 9.05 15.09
CA PRO A 156 23.74 7.95 14.16
C PRO A 156 22.57 6.94 14.20
N ARG A 157 22.26 6.28 13.07
CA ARG A 157 21.10 5.36 12.99
C ARG A 157 21.16 4.20 13.98
N HIS A 158 22.35 3.70 14.28
CA HIS A 158 22.57 2.60 15.22
C HIS A 158 22.44 2.98 16.69
N GLU A 159 22.46 4.28 17.01
CA GLU A 159 22.28 4.79 18.38
C GLU A 159 20.85 5.32 18.64
N ARG A 160 19.97 5.22 17.64
CA ARG A 160 18.59 5.69 17.73
C ARG A 160 17.75 4.65 18.44
N GLY A 161 17.33 4.96 19.66
CA GLY A 161 16.42 4.11 20.42
C GLY A 161 15.03 3.95 19.80
N GLU A 162 14.26 3.02 20.31
CA GLU A 162 12.86 2.78 19.90
C GLU A 162 11.98 4.01 20.06
N VAL A 163 12.22 4.82 21.10
CA VAL A 163 11.51 6.07 21.40
C VAL A 163 11.59 7.07 20.25
N GLU A 164 12.76 7.28 19.64
CA GLU A 164 12.88 8.22 18.51
C GLU A 164 12.13 7.74 17.25
N ARG A 165 12.02 6.43 17.10
CA ARG A 165 11.23 5.81 16.04
C ARG A 165 9.73 6.00 16.28
N LEU A 166 9.29 5.86 17.54
CA LEU A 166 7.91 6.08 17.99
C LEU A 166 7.50 7.55 17.86
N GLU A 167 8.37 8.48 18.22
CA GLU A 167 8.12 9.93 18.08
C GLU A 167 7.90 10.36 16.62
N ARG A 168 8.61 9.75 15.67
CA ARG A 168 8.35 10.02 14.24
C ARG A 168 6.97 9.58 13.79
N LEU A 169 6.42 8.53 14.40
CA LEU A 169 5.08 8.04 14.09
C LEU A 169 4.01 8.88 14.75
N VAL A 170 4.22 9.29 16.00
CA VAL A 170 3.38 10.29 16.68
C VAL A 170 3.30 11.57 15.82
N ASN A 171 4.43 12.06 15.34
CA ASN A 171 4.46 13.23 14.44
C ASN A 171 3.71 13.00 13.11
N LYS A 172 3.69 11.78 12.56
CA LYS A 172 2.89 11.47 11.37
C LYS A 172 1.40 11.44 11.68
N TYR A 173 1.04 10.92 12.85
CA TYR A 173 -0.34 10.88 13.33
C TYR A 173 -0.87 12.30 13.57
N GLU A 174 -0.13 13.15 14.28
CA GLU A 174 -0.49 14.55 14.54
C GLU A 174 -0.67 15.35 13.24
N ARG A 175 0.12 15.04 12.20
CA ARG A 175 0.01 15.65 10.87
C ARG A 175 -1.13 15.10 10.01
N GLY A 176 -1.99 14.23 10.55
CA GLY A 176 -3.09 13.63 9.82
C GLY A 176 -2.68 12.67 8.70
N GLN A 177 -1.42 12.20 8.70
CA GLN A 177 -0.90 11.24 7.72
C GLN A 177 -1.22 9.78 8.08
N MET A 178 -1.91 9.57 9.20
CA MET A 178 -2.38 8.27 9.68
C MET A 178 -3.87 8.38 10.03
N GLN A 179 -4.60 7.32 9.77
CA GLN A 179 -6.02 7.25 10.08
C GLN A 179 -6.22 7.26 11.60
N ARG A 180 -7.15 8.08 12.08
CA ARG A 180 -7.48 8.18 13.51
C ARG A 180 -8.46 7.08 13.90
N VAL A 181 -8.12 6.35 14.96
CA VAL A 181 -8.97 5.32 15.57
C VAL A 181 -8.97 5.58 17.08
N ASP A 182 -9.92 6.40 17.57
CA ASP A 182 -9.92 7.02 18.91
C ASP A 182 -9.66 6.07 20.08
N TRP A 183 -10.18 4.86 20.05
CA TRP A 183 -9.99 3.89 21.13
C TRP A 183 -8.60 3.26 21.11
N LEU A 184 -8.05 2.99 19.92
CA LEU A 184 -6.72 2.40 19.72
C LEU A 184 -5.62 3.45 19.98
N ASP A 185 -5.86 4.68 19.52
CA ASP A 185 -4.93 5.79 19.66
C ASP A 185 -4.62 6.08 21.12
N ARG A 186 -5.63 6.16 21.99
CA ARG A 186 -5.45 6.40 23.43
C ARG A 186 -4.62 5.32 24.11
N LEU A 187 -4.82 4.06 23.73
CA LEU A 187 -4.08 2.94 24.29
C LEU A 187 -2.64 2.91 23.77
N THR A 188 -2.45 3.21 22.49
CA THR A 188 -1.14 3.29 21.83
C THR A 188 -0.31 4.42 22.42
N PHE A 189 -0.88 5.61 22.65
CA PHE A 189 -0.17 6.72 23.29
C PHE A 189 0.25 6.39 24.72
N ARG A 190 -0.62 5.75 25.53
CA ARG A 190 -0.24 5.30 26.88
C ARG A 190 0.88 4.25 26.87
N ALA A 191 0.89 3.35 25.87
CA ALA A 191 1.97 2.37 25.71
C ALA A 191 3.29 3.04 25.31
N ILE A 192 3.23 4.03 24.42
CA ILE A 192 4.38 4.86 24.02
C ILE A 192 4.95 5.61 25.22
N ASP A 193 4.10 6.20 26.07
CA ASP A 193 4.53 6.91 27.28
C ASP A 193 5.23 5.97 28.26
N LYS A 194 4.72 4.77 28.47
CA LYS A 194 5.38 3.74 29.31
C LYS A 194 6.75 3.31 28.75
N ILE A 195 6.88 3.17 27.44
CA ILE A 195 8.15 2.85 26.79
C ILE A 195 9.13 4.02 26.97
N LYS A 196 8.67 5.27 26.80
CA LYS A 196 9.47 6.47 27.07
C LYS A 196 9.97 6.52 28.52
N GLU A 197 9.10 6.23 29.50
CA GLU A 197 9.46 6.15 30.91
C GLU A 197 10.48 5.04 31.19
N SER A 198 10.32 3.88 30.61
CA SER A 198 11.23 2.73 30.80
C SER A 198 12.60 2.96 30.14
N GLU A 199 12.66 3.61 28.98
CA GLU A 199 13.92 3.94 28.30
C GLU A 199 14.65 5.12 28.99
N SER A 200 13.94 6.12 29.50
CA SER A 200 14.56 7.18 30.27
C SER A 200 15.23 6.68 31.55
N GLY A 201 14.76 5.56 32.11
CA GLY A 201 15.43 4.90 33.25
C GLY A 201 16.62 3.99 32.85
N ARG A 202 16.72 3.55 31.59
CA ARG A 202 17.75 2.62 31.09
C ARG A 202 18.92 3.29 30.37
N ILE A 203 18.70 4.41 29.71
CA ILE A 203 19.75 5.18 29.07
C ILE A 203 20.36 6.07 30.14
N GLY A 204 21.38 5.57 30.83
CA GLY A 204 22.27 6.40 31.61
C GLY A 204 22.71 7.57 30.75
N ASN A 205 22.43 8.79 31.22
CA ASN A 205 22.56 10.10 30.57
C ASN A 205 24.01 10.41 30.11
N SER A 206 24.53 9.68 29.12
CA SER A 206 25.93 9.89 28.67
C SER A 206 26.08 11.01 27.62
N HIS A 207 24.97 11.52 27.05
CA HIS A 207 25.07 12.49 25.96
C HIS A 207 24.12 13.67 26.12
N LEU A 208 24.69 14.88 25.97
CA LEU A 208 23.94 16.12 25.95
C LEU A 208 23.15 16.26 24.63
N SER A 209 21.90 16.65 24.74
CA SER A 209 21.04 16.88 23.58
C SER A 209 20.24 18.18 23.74
N LEU A 210 20.30 19.05 22.75
CA LEU A 210 19.54 20.29 22.69
C LEU A 210 18.25 20.08 21.92
N ILE A 211 17.12 20.45 22.50
CA ILE A 211 15.81 20.39 21.85
C ILE A 211 15.50 21.75 21.23
N VAL A 212 15.34 21.76 19.92
CA VAL A 212 15.04 22.94 19.10
C VAL A 212 13.79 22.72 18.32
N ASP A 213 12.84 23.64 18.33
CA ASP A 213 11.59 23.60 17.61
C ASP A 213 11.60 24.61 16.45
N PHE A 214 11.59 24.11 15.22
CA PHE A 214 11.55 24.92 14.02
C PHE A 214 10.12 25.27 13.63
N CYS A 215 9.89 26.48 13.16
CA CYS A 215 8.57 26.94 12.74
C CYS A 215 7.93 25.98 11.71
N SER A 216 6.66 25.70 11.92
CA SER A 216 5.84 24.96 10.98
C SER A 216 5.01 25.93 10.14
N PHE A 217 4.94 25.68 8.83
CA PHE A 217 4.11 26.40 7.88
C PHE A 217 2.87 25.55 7.57
N GLU A 218 1.80 26.19 7.14
CA GLU A 218 0.56 25.49 6.70
C GLU A 218 0.85 24.46 5.61
N HIS A 219 1.75 24.80 4.69
CA HIS A 219 2.22 23.91 3.64
C HIS A 219 3.74 23.73 3.72
N ARG A 220 4.25 22.67 3.10
CA ARG A 220 5.69 22.39 3.07
C ARG A 220 6.44 23.49 2.34
N VAL A 221 7.57 23.92 2.87
CA VAL A 221 8.46 24.86 2.21
C VAL A 221 9.53 24.08 1.45
N VAL A 222 9.65 24.35 0.15
CA VAL A 222 10.61 23.69 -0.75
C VAL A 222 11.62 24.73 -1.22
N PHE A 223 12.90 24.38 -1.22
CA PHE A 223 13.95 25.22 -1.72
C PHE A 223 13.95 25.25 -3.24
N GLN A 224 14.01 26.45 -3.82
CA GLN A 224 14.23 26.67 -5.24
C GLN A 224 15.28 27.79 -5.37
N GLU A 225 16.25 27.61 -6.26
CA GLU A 225 17.24 28.63 -6.56
C GLU A 225 16.58 29.80 -7.29
N SER A 226 16.90 31.04 -6.83
CA SER A 226 16.49 32.26 -7.53
C SER A 226 17.25 32.29 -8.87
N GLY A 227 16.60 31.86 -9.94
CA GLY A 227 17.22 31.77 -11.27
C GLY A 227 16.78 30.58 -12.12
N SER A 228 16.24 29.54 -11.52
CA SER A 228 15.56 28.47 -12.24
C SER A 228 14.12 28.90 -12.51
N ASN A 229 13.93 29.65 -13.59
CA ASN A 229 12.63 30.13 -14.06
C ASN A 229 11.73 28.94 -14.40
N PHE A 230 10.95 28.47 -13.43
CA PHE A 230 9.72 27.72 -13.69
C PHE A 230 8.61 28.26 -12.79
N PHE A 231 7.73 29.05 -13.41
CA PHE A 231 6.38 29.40 -12.94
C PHE A 231 6.19 30.29 -11.71
N THR A 232 6.90 31.44 -11.62
CA THR A 232 6.34 32.58 -10.90
C THR A 232 6.34 33.80 -11.81
N PRO A 233 5.19 34.48 -12.02
CA PRO A 233 5.25 35.81 -12.60
C PRO A 233 6.10 36.67 -11.67
N PRO A 234 7.02 37.50 -12.22
CA PRO A 234 7.80 38.43 -11.39
C PRO A 234 6.84 39.34 -10.61
N PRO A 235 7.18 39.70 -9.36
CA PRO A 235 6.36 40.65 -8.62
C PRO A 235 6.24 41.91 -9.43
N ILE A 236 5.00 42.40 -9.62
CA ILE A 236 4.71 43.64 -10.33
C ILE A 236 5.44 44.79 -9.60
N SER A 237 6.61 45.15 -10.10
CA SER A 237 7.30 46.35 -9.63
C SER A 237 6.57 47.56 -10.23
N THR A 238 6.12 48.47 -9.39
CA THR A 238 5.40 49.67 -9.70
C THR A 238 6.28 50.76 -10.36
N THR A 239 7.34 50.36 -11.08
CA THR A 239 8.18 51.32 -11.81
C THR A 239 8.24 50.87 -13.27
N ASN A 240 7.64 51.66 -14.09
CA ASN A 240 7.61 51.66 -15.55
C ASN A 240 8.57 50.72 -16.28
N GLU A 241 8.05 50.07 -17.30
CA GLU A 241 8.77 49.54 -18.46
C GLU A 241 9.00 48.04 -18.44
N LEU A 242 8.09 47.39 -18.95
CA LEU A 242 7.96 46.10 -19.62
C LEU A 242 6.72 45.40 -19.10
N VAL A 243 5.62 45.61 -19.81
CA VAL A 243 4.46 44.73 -19.66
C VAL A 243 4.86 43.39 -20.22
N ILE A 244 5.29 42.46 -19.38
CA ILE A 244 5.44 41.09 -19.76
C ILE A 244 4.04 40.51 -19.81
N VAL A 245 3.52 40.34 -20.99
CA VAL A 245 2.29 39.59 -21.22
C VAL A 245 2.60 38.14 -20.87
N TRP A 246 1.92 37.64 -19.83
CA TRP A 246 2.02 36.24 -19.47
C TRP A 246 1.43 35.41 -20.61
N ASP A 247 2.30 34.57 -21.22
CA ASP A 247 1.86 33.60 -22.21
C ASP A 247 1.45 32.31 -21.49
N PRO A 248 0.17 31.92 -21.50
CA PRO A 248 -0.30 30.71 -20.88
C PRO A 248 0.29 29.43 -21.50
N GLU A 249 0.99 29.55 -22.63
CA GLU A 249 1.67 28.44 -23.30
C GLU A 249 3.15 28.33 -22.90
N VAL A 250 3.71 29.33 -22.19
CA VAL A 250 5.07 29.25 -21.64
C VAL A 250 5.13 28.13 -20.62
N GLY A 251 5.91 27.10 -20.93
CA GLY A 251 6.08 25.87 -20.11
C GLY A 251 5.23 24.69 -20.56
N ARG A 252 4.33 24.87 -21.52
CA ARG A 252 3.90 23.78 -22.38
C ARG A 252 4.95 23.65 -23.49
N THR A 253 5.26 22.53 -23.98
CA THR A 253 6.28 22.18 -24.97
C THR A 253 6.61 23.32 -25.95
N ASN A 254 7.87 23.82 -25.89
CA ASN A 254 8.33 24.81 -26.89
C ASN A 254 8.31 24.16 -28.28
N PRO A 255 7.47 24.63 -29.23
CA PRO A 255 7.34 23.99 -30.54
C PRO A 255 8.65 23.91 -31.32
N SER A 256 9.57 24.89 -31.13
CA SER A 256 10.87 24.91 -31.79
C SER A 256 11.81 23.88 -31.19
N GLU A 257 11.88 23.77 -29.87
CA GLU A 257 12.66 22.72 -29.19
C GLU A 257 12.12 21.32 -29.50
N HIS A 258 10.80 21.17 -29.46
CA HIS A 258 10.15 19.91 -29.82
C HIS A 258 10.47 19.52 -31.26
N LYS A 259 10.45 20.48 -32.20
CA LYS A 259 10.82 20.23 -33.59
C LYS A 259 12.32 19.88 -33.75
N GLN A 260 13.20 20.58 -33.03
CA GLN A 260 14.62 20.28 -33.03
C GLN A 260 14.93 18.91 -32.42
N LEU A 261 14.29 18.58 -31.30
CA LEU A 261 14.40 17.25 -30.66
C LEU A 261 13.87 16.15 -31.59
N LYS A 262 12.76 16.41 -32.27
CA LYS A 262 12.18 15.49 -33.25
C LYS A 262 13.14 15.26 -34.44
N LEU A 263 13.72 16.34 -35.00
CA LEU A 263 14.69 16.26 -36.07
C LEU A 263 16.00 15.55 -35.64
N ALA A 264 16.54 15.89 -34.48
CA ALA A 264 17.70 15.24 -33.91
C ALA A 264 17.47 13.73 -33.67
N ARG A 265 16.26 13.38 -33.27
CA ARG A 265 15.82 12.01 -33.05
C ARG A 265 15.65 11.27 -34.37
N SER A 266 15.02 11.87 -35.38
CA SER A 266 14.87 11.25 -36.70
C SER A 266 16.21 10.98 -37.34
N LEU A 267 17.15 11.93 -37.31
CA LEU A 267 18.52 11.74 -37.82
C LEU A 267 19.26 10.58 -37.12
N LYS A 268 19.09 10.40 -35.80
CA LYS A 268 19.65 9.28 -35.05
C LYS A 268 18.98 7.94 -35.35
N ARG A 269 17.71 7.95 -35.78
CA ARG A 269 16.86 6.76 -35.96
C ARG A 269 16.72 6.32 -37.43
N GLU A 270 17.13 7.14 -38.41
CA GLU A 270 16.99 6.86 -39.85
C GLU A 270 17.89 5.73 -40.38
N THR A 271 18.99 5.41 -39.69
CA THR A 271 19.87 4.31 -40.15
C THR A 271 19.27 2.94 -39.83
N ILE A 272 18.60 2.35 -40.78
CA ILE A 272 18.11 0.97 -40.73
C ILE A 272 19.17 0.03 -41.28
N ASP A 273 20.09 -0.40 -40.44
CA ASP A 273 20.94 -1.54 -40.78
C ASP A 273 20.25 -2.83 -40.30
N LYS A 274 19.77 -3.63 -41.26
CA LYS A 274 19.06 -4.89 -40.99
C LYS A 274 19.93 -5.97 -40.34
N ASP A 275 21.23 -5.86 -40.52
CA ASP A 275 22.21 -6.86 -40.05
C ASP A 275 22.94 -6.42 -38.78
N LEU A 276 22.52 -5.29 -38.20
CA LEU A 276 23.13 -4.74 -36.99
C LEU A 276 22.84 -5.63 -35.76
N LYS A 277 23.93 -6.19 -35.20
CA LYS A 277 23.88 -7.00 -33.97
C LYS A 277 24.52 -6.25 -32.83
N PRO A 278 23.97 -6.38 -31.60
CA PRO A 278 24.55 -5.75 -30.42
C PRO A 278 25.92 -6.36 -30.06
N SER A 279 26.86 -5.54 -29.63
CA SER A 279 28.10 -5.99 -29.01
C SER A 279 27.84 -6.71 -27.70
N SER A 280 28.83 -7.42 -27.16
CA SER A 280 28.66 -8.15 -25.88
C SER A 280 28.27 -7.24 -24.69
N SER A 281 28.76 -5.99 -24.68
CA SER A 281 28.41 -5.01 -23.65
C SER A 281 26.96 -4.46 -23.82
N GLU A 282 26.59 -4.13 -25.06
CA GLU A 282 25.23 -3.70 -25.40
C GLU A 282 24.22 -4.82 -25.12
N TRP A 283 24.56 -6.08 -25.46
CA TRP A 283 23.71 -7.22 -25.17
C TRP A 283 23.49 -7.42 -23.68
N LYS A 284 24.51 -7.29 -22.82
CA LYS A 284 24.36 -7.34 -21.36
C LYS A 284 23.41 -6.23 -20.86
N SER A 285 23.53 -5.03 -21.43
CA SER A 285 22.65 -3.92 -21.09
C SER A 285 21.20 -4.18 -21.51
N ILE A 286 20.99 -4.72 -22.71
CA ILE A 286 19.67 -5.13 -23.19
C ILE A 286 19.07 -6.20 -22.27
N GLN A 287 19.81 -7.26 -21.97
CA GLN A 287 19.32 -8.32 -21.08
C GLN A 287 18.94 -7.81 -19.67
N ARG A 288 19.64 -6.80 -19.17
CA ARG A 288 19.27 -6.12 -17.92
C ARG A 288 17.95 -5.36 -18.06
N ILE A 289 17.77 -4.61 -19.16
CA ILE A 289 16.54 -3.86 -19.42
C ILE A 289 15.33 -4.79 -19.58
N LEU A 290 15.49 -5.93 -20.25
CA LEU A 290 14.42 -6.91 -20.41
C LEU A 290 13.93 -7.53 -19.09
N LYS A 291 14.76 -7.49 -18.05
CA LYS A 291 14.39 -7.95 -16.70
C LYS A 291 13.70 -6.86 -15.86
N TYR A 292 13.63 -5.63 -16.36
CA TYR A 292 12.97 -4.56 -15.60
C TYR A 292 11.49 -4.87 -15.41
N PRO A 293 10.97 -4.66 -14.21
CA PRO A 293 9.54 -4.77 -13.95
C PRO A 293 8.74 -3.72 -14.75
N PRO A 294 7.44 -3.92 -14.93
CA PRO A 294 6.60 -3.00 -15.70
C PRO A 294 6.53 -1.59 -15.12
N THR A 295 6.88 -1.41 -13.84
CA THR A 295 6.93 -0.12 -13.15
C THR A 295 8.16 0.71 -13.47
N CYS A 296 9.20 0.11 -14.04
CA CYS A 296 10.48 0.79 -14.31
C CYS A 296 10.41 1.64 -15.57
N ASN A 297 10.69 2.94 -15.43
CA ASN A 297 10.80 3.83 -16.57
C ASN A 297 12.17 3.69 -17.24
N LEU A 298 12.15 3.62 -18.57
CA LEU A 298 13.38 3.55 -19.39
C LEU A 298 14.00 4.94 -19.53
N SER A 299 15.31 5.03 -19.36
CA SER A 299 16.09 6.23 -19.66
C SER A 299 16.16 6.49 -21.17
N GLY A 300 16.52 7.73 -21.56
CA GLY A 300 16.70 8.09 -22.98
C GLY A 300 17.69 7.20 -23.72
N ASP A 301 18.80 6.85 -23.08
CA ASP A 301 19.84 5.99 -23.64
C ASP A 301 19.37 4.54 -23.78
N GLU A 302 18.62 4.03 -22.80
CA GLU A 302 18.02 2.68 -22.86
C GLU A 302 16.96 2.59 -23.97
N LYS A 303 16.13 3.61 -24.13
CA LYS A 303 15.18 3.71 -25.25
C LYS A 303 15.90 3.73 -26.59
N HIS A 304 17.00 4.48 -26.70
CA HIS A 304 17.80 4.52 -27.93
C HIS A 304 18.44 3.17 -28.22
N LEU A 305 18.97 2.49 -27.22
CA LEU A 305 19.59 1.17 -27.36
C LEU A 305 18.58 0.13 -27.88
N LEU A 306 17.38 0.07 -27.28
CA LEU A 306 16.33 -0.85 -27.74
C LEU A 306 15.85 -0.53 -29.17
N TRP A 307 15.69 0.76 -29.47
CA TRP A 307 15.31 1.18 -30.83
C TRP A 307 16.39 0.83 -31.88
N LYS A 308 17.65 1.03 -31.55
CA LYS A 308 18.78 0.70 -32.41
C LYS A 308 18.79 -0.78 -32.82
N PHE A 309 18.53 -1.69 -31.89
CA PHE A 309 18.59 -3.13 -32.09
C PHE A 309 17.22 -3.80 -32.27
N ARG A 310 16.16 -3.03 -32.52
CA ARG A 310 14.80 -3.54 -32.62
C ARG A 310 14.61 -4.72 -33.57
N LEU A 311 15.34 -4.73 -34.71
CA LEU A 311 15.23 -5.83 -35.68
C LEU A 311 15.85 -7.13 -35.16
N SER A 312 16.96 -7.05 -34.45
CA SER A 312 17.57 -8.23 -33.83
C SER A 312 16.85 -8.73 -32.58
N LEU A 313 15.96 -7.91 -32.02
CA LEU A 313 15.15 -8.25 -30.80
C LEU A 313 13.79 -8.89 -31.14
N MET A 314 13.41 -8.93 -32.43
CA MET A 314 12.09 -9.48 -32.84
C MET A 314 11.88 -10.96 -32.46
N SER A 315 12.95 -11.73 -32.29
CA SER A 315 12.92 -13.12 -31.84
C SER A 315 12.84 -13.31 -30.33
N ASP A 316 12.83 -12.22 -29.54
CA ASP A 316 12.65 -12.28 -28.09
C ASP A 316 11.32 -11.63 -27.72
N LYS A 317 10.34 -12.46 -27.34
CA LYS A 317 8.99 -12.00 -26.97
C LYS A 317 9.00 -10.97 -25.82
N ARG A 318 9.94 -11.08 -24.86
CA ARG A 318 10.05 -10.17 -23.70
C ARG A 318 10.43 -8.74 -24.09
N ALA A 319 11.01 -8.56 -25.29
CA ALA A 319 11.48 -7.26 -25.74
C ALA A 319 10.35 -6.39 -26.31
N LEU A 320 9.23 -6.97 -26.74
CA LEU A 320 8.16 -6.22 -27.40
C LEU A 320 7.59 -5.11 -26.53
N THR A 321 7.20 -5.39 -25.28
CA THR A 321 6.62 -4.38 -24.38
C THR A 321 7.60 -3.24 -24.11
N LYS A 322 8.89 -3.56 -23.94
CA LYS A 322 9.96 -2.58 -23.72
C LYS A 322 10.25 -1.76 -24.98
N PHE A 323 10.21 -2.39 -26.16
CA PHE A 323 10.32 -1.70 -27.46
C PHE A 323 9.15 -0.72 -27.66
N LEU A 324 7.92 -1.14 -27.43
CA LEU A 324 6.73 -0.28 -27.60
C LEU A 324 6.73 0.95 -26.66
N ARG A 325 7.41 0.87 -25.51
CA ARG A 325 7.66 2.03 -24.63
C ARG A 325 8.70 3.01 -25.19
N CYS A 326 9.47 2.61 -26.19
CA CYS A 326 10.45 3.47 -26.84
C CYS A 326 9.87 4.27 -28.00
N VAL A 327 8.69 3.93 -28.47
CA VAL A 327 8.03 4.51 -29.64
C VAL A 327 7.46 5.89 -29.29
N GLU A 328 7.69 6.85 -30.19
CA GLU A 328 6.99 8.15 -30.13
C GLU A 328 5.69 8.06 -30.93
N TRP A 329 4.59 7.78 -30.24
CA TRP A 329 3.29 7.59 -30.87
C TRP A 329 2.73 8.84 -31.55
N SER A 330 3.25 10.03 -31.24
CA SER A 330 2.94 11.27 -31.95
C SER A 330 3.63 11.36 -33.33
N ASP A 331 4.65 10.54 -33.57
CA ASP A 331 5.35 10.44 -34.88
C ASP A 331 4.71 9.34 -35.73
N VAL A 332 4.02 9.75 -36.79
CA VAL A 332 3.29 8.83 -37.69
C VAL A 332 4.20 7.76 -38.34
N GLN A 333 5.46 8.10 -38.63
CA GLN A 333 6.40 7.17 -39.27
C GLN A 333 6.91 6.15 -38.24
N GLU A 334 7.27 6.58 -37.05
CA GLU A 334 7.68 5.68 -35.97
C GLU A 334 6.51 4.76 -35.56
N ALA A 335 5.29 5.30 -35.44
CA ALA A 335 4.10 4.54 -35.07
C ALA A 335 3.78 3.46 -36.12
N LYS A 336 3.78 3.80 -37.43
CA LYS A 336 3.56 2.83 -38.50
C LYS A 336 4.63 1.74 -38.52
N HIS A 337 5.90 2.12 -38.36
CA HIS A 337 7.00 1.17 -38.30
C HIS A 337 6.87 0.23 -37.10
N ALA A 338 6.51 0.76 -35.92
CA ALA A 338 6.30 -0.03 -34.71
C ALA A 338 5.16 -1.03 -34.87
N ILE A 339 4.04 -0.64 -35.49
CA ILE A 339 2.88 -1.50 -35.75
C ILE A 339 3.28 -2.64 -36.72
N ASP A 340 4.02 -2.32 -37.79
CA ASP A 340 4.51 -3.33 -38.75
C ASP A 340 5.45 -4.34 -38.07
N LEU A 341 6.36 -3.87 -37.21
CA LEU A 341 7.25 -4.75 -36.44
C LEU A 341 6.49 -5.59 -35.42
N MET A 342 5.52 -5.00 -34.71
CA MET A 342 4.67 -5.71 -33.75
C MET A 342 3.95 -6.90 -34.41
N GLY A 343 3.42 -6.72 -35.63
CA GLY A 343 2.77 -7.79 -36.39
C GLY A 343 3.70 -8.92 -36.80
N ARG A 344 5.01 -8.70 -36.86
CA ARG A 344 6.06 -9.67 -37.19
C ARG A 344 6.88 -10.16 -36.01
N TRP A 345 6.63 -9.59 -34.80
CA TRP A 345 7.35 -9.96 -33.58
C TRP A 345 6.94 -11.35 -33.11
N GLU A 346 7.85 -12.02 -32.41
CA GLU A 346 7.51 -13.26 -31.74
C GLU A 346 6.33 -13.03 -30.77
N THR A 347 5.36 -13.95 -30.83
CA THR A 347 4.11 -13.80 -30.04
C THR A 347 4.39 -13.74 -28.55
N ILE A 348 3.90 -12.69 -27.92
CA ILE A 348 3.99 -12.48 -26.47
C ILE A 348 3.03 -13.39 -25.70
N ASP A 349 3.23 -13.50 -24.40
CA ASP A 349 2.31 -14.21 -23.49
C ASP A 349 1.22 -13.29 -22.92
N VAL A 350 0.31 -13.88 -22.15
CA VAL A 350 -0.82 -13.17 -21.53
C VAL A 350 -0.33 -12.09 -20.53
N THR A 351 0.76 -12.35 -19.80
CA THR A 351 1.35 -11.38 -18.87
C THR A 351 1.75 -10.08 -19.56
N ASP A 352 2.43 -10.20 -20.70
CA ASP A 352 2.85 -9.05 -21.49
C ASP A 352 1.65 -8.36 -22.17
N ALA A 353 0.64 -9.14 -22.59
CA ALA A 353 -0.60 -8.59 -23.16
C ALA A 353 -1.34 -7.74 -22.12
N LEU A 354 -1.38 -8.14 -20.85
CA LEU A 354 -1.95 -7.34 -19.77
C LEU A 354 -1.15 -6.04 -19.54
N GLU A 355 0.19 -6.07 -19.67
CA GLU A 355 1.03 -4.86 -19.64
C GLU A 355 0.62 -3.87 -20.73
N LEU A 356 0.37 -4.36 -21.96
CA LEU A 356 -0.06 -3.52 -23.09
C LEU A 356 -1.46 -2.90 -22.94
N LEU A 357 -2.30 -3.43 -22.06
CA LEU A 357 -3.60 -2.85 -21.70
C LEU A 357 -3.52 -1.80 -20.59
N SER A 358 -2.34 -1.58 -20.01
CA SER A 358 -2.13 -0.58 -18.96
C SER A 358 -2.26 0.85 -19.50
N PRO A 359 -2.41 1.86 -18.61
CA PRO A 359 -2.53 3.26 -19.03
C PRO A 359 -1.29 3.83 -19.73
N VAL A 360 -0.18 3.10 -19.72
CA VAL A 360 1.07 3.51 -20.41
C VAL A 360 0.93 3.46 -21.93
N PHE A 361 0.09 2.56 -22.44
CA PHE A 361 -0.09 2.35 -23.86
C PHE A 361 -1.44 2.91 -24.33
N GLU A 362 -1.39 4.03 -25.05
CA GLU A 362 -2.59 4.73 -25.53
C GLU A 362 -2.98 4.37 -26.97
N SER A 363 -2.11 3.69 -27.73
CA SER A 363 -2.39 3.30 -29.12
C SER A 363 -3.47 2.22 -29.18
N GLU A 364 -4.52 2.46 -29.98
CA GLU A 364 -5.61 1.49 -30.17
C GLU A 364 -5.09 0.21 -30.85
N GLU A 365 -4.10 0.30 -31.72
CA GLU A 365 -3.51 -0.84 -32.43
C GLU A 365 -2.76 -1.75 -31.46
N VAL A 366 -1.99 -1.15 -30.52
CA VAL A 366 -1.28 -1.90 -29.48
C VAL A 366 -2.26 -2.62 -28.57
N ARG A 367 -3.32 -1.92 -28.15
CA ARG A 367 -4.35 -2.51 -27.31
C ARG A 367 -5.15 -3.59 -28.04
N ALA A 368 -5.46 -3.40 -29.32
CA ALA A 368 -6.11 -4.40 -30.14
C ALA A 368 -5.24 -5.66 -30.32
N TYR A 369 -3.91 -5.49 -30.51
CA TYR A 369 -2.97 -6.60 -30.52
C TYR A 369 -2.97 -7.37 -29.19
N ALA A 370 -2.95 -6.68 -28.06
CA ALA A 370 -3.00 -7.29 -26.73
C ALA A 370 -4.29 -8.13 -26.56
N VAL A 371 -5.45 -7.60 -26.99
CA VAL A 371 -6.72 -8.36 -26.98
C VAL A 371 -6.62 -9.61 -27.85
N GLY A 372 -5.99 -9.54 -29.03
CA GLY A 372 -5.79 -10.70 -29.90
C GLY A 372 -4.92 -11.81 -29.25
N ILE A 373 -4.04 -11.45 -28.30
CA ILE A 373 -3.31 -12.44 -27.49
C ILE A 373 -4.24 -13.05 -26.43
N LEU A 374 -5.06 -12.23 -25.74
CA LEU A 374 -6.02 -12.69 -24.73
C LEU A 374 -7.11 -13.60 -25.32
N GLU A 375 -7.42 -13.49 -26.61
CA GLU A 375 -8.35 -14.37 -27.32
C GLU A 375 -7.92 -15.85 -27.26
N ARG A 376 -6.63 -16.11 -27.03
CA ARG A 376 -6.06 -17.47 -26.94
C ARG A 376 -6.16 -18.08 -25.53
N ALA A 377 -6.39 -17.26 -24.52
CA ALA A 377 -6.57 -17.73 -23.13
C ALA A 377 -7.87 -18.52 -23.03
N ASP A 378 -7.91 -19.56 -22.22
CA ASP A 378 -9.13 -20.26 -21.88
C ASP A 378 -10.02 -19.43 -20.93
N ASP A 379 -11.25 -19.86 -20.72
CA ASP A 379 -12.21 -19.13 -19.91
C ASP A 379 -11.85 -19.11 -18.42
N GLU A 380 -11.20 -20.17 -17.92
CA GLU A 380 -10.74 -20.23 -16.52
C GLU A 380 -9.61 -19.24 -16.27
N GLU A 381 -8.67 -19.15 -17.21
CA GLU A 381 -7.58 -18.17 -17.15
C GLU A 381 -8.14 -16.74 -17.28
N LEU A 382 -9.06 -16.52 -18.23
CA LEU A 382 -9.69 -15.22 -18.43
C LEU A 382 -10.46 -14.76 -17.20
N GLN A 383 -11.14 -15.66 -16.51
CA GLN A 383 -11.86 -15.37 -15.27
C GLN A 383 -10.93 -14.86 -14.16
N CYS A 384 -9.68 -15.35 -14.11
CA CYS A 384 -8.67 -14.85 -13.18
C CYS A 384 -8.31 -13.37 -13.38
N TYR A 385 -8.53 -12.83 -14.58
CA TYR A 385 -8.16 -11.45 -14.92
C TYR A 385 -9.37 -10.55 -15.21
N LEU A 386 -10.58 -11.10 -15.19
CA LEU A 386 -11.80 -10.41 -15.64
C LEU A 386 -12.03 -9.09 -14.92
N LEU A 387 -11.82 -9.04 -13.60
CA LEU A 387 -11.98 -7.80 -12.82
C LEU A 387 -11.05 -6.70 -13.32
N GLN A 388 -9.78 -7.02 -13.56
CA GLN A 388 -8.78 -6.08 -14.06
C GLN A 388 -9.03 -5.69 -15.51
N LEU A 389 -9.51 -6.61 -16.34
CA LEU A 389 -9.88 -6.31 -17.72
C LEU A 389 -11.08 -5.36 -17.79
N VAL A 390 -12.05 -5.49 -16.89
CA VAL A 390 -13.14 -4.51 -16.76
C VAL A 390 -12.60 -3.15 -16.35
N GLN A 391 -11.65 -3.08 -15.41
CA GLN A 391 -11.02 -1.80 -15.05
C GLN A 391 -10.16 -1.22 -16.20
N ALA A 392 -9.58 -2.07 -17.05
CA ALA A 392 -8.83 -1.64 -18.23
C ALA A 392 -9.70 -0.91 -19.26
N LEU A 393 -11.03 -1.09 -19.24
CA LEU A 393 -11.97 -0.32 -20.06
C LEU A 393 -11.87 1.18 -19.78
N ARG A 394 -11.43 1.60 -18.61
CA ARG A 394 -11.20 3.02 -18.24
C ARG A 394 -10.12 3.67 -19.11
N PHE A 395 -9.21 2.90 -19.67
CA PHE A 395 -8.08 3.38 -20.49
C PHE A 395 -8.39 3.35 -21.99
N GLU A 396 -9.53 2.79 -22.40
CA GLU A 396 -9.95 2.74 -23.80
C GLU A 396 -10.35 4.13 -24.31
N ARG A 397 -10.07 4.42 -25.58
CA ARG A 397 -10.47 5.69 -26.21
C ARG A 397 -11.91 5.66 -26.71
N SER A 398 -12.36 4.49 -27.15
CA SER A 398 -13.71 4.27 -27.67
C SER A 398 -14.59 3.45 -26.71
N ASP A 399 -15.90 3.77 -26.66
CA ASP A 399 -16.86 3.00 -25.87
C ASP A 399 -17.14 1.62 -26.48
N LYS A 400 -16.88 1.46 -27.79
CA LYS A 400 -16.94 0.19 -28.53
C LYS A 400 -15.53 -0.30 -28.89
N SER A 401 -14.65 -0.34 -27.91
CA SER A 401 -13.27 -0.78 -28.11
C SER A 401 -13.19 -2.29 -28.42
N ARG A 402 -12.05 -2.71 -28.96
CA ARG A 402 -11.79 -4.14 -29.17
C ARG A 402 -11.89 -4.94 -27.88
N LEU A 403 -11.44 -4.36 -26.75
CA LEU A 403 -11.54 -5.00 -25.43
C LEU A 403 -13.01 -5.18 -25.00
N THR A 404 -13.86 -4.14 -25.16
CA THR A 404 -15.29 -4.24 -24.86
C THR A 404 -15.94 -5.36 -25.63
N LEU A 405 -15.73 -5.41 -26.95
CA LEU A 405 -16.32 -6.42 -27.83
C LEU A 405 -15.83 -7.82 -27.49
N PHE A 406 -14.55 -7.97 -27.18
CA PHE A 406 -13.95 -9.24 -26.76
C PHE A 406 -14.59 -9.77 -25.47
N LEU A 407 -14.70 -8.94 -24.42
CA LEU A 407 -15.29 -9.35 -23.14
C LEU A 407 -16.75 -9.76 -23.32
N VAL A 408 -17.52 -9.00 -24.08
CA VAL A 408 -18.92 -9.35 -24.40
C VAL A 408 -19.00 -10.65 -25.19
N GLN A 409 -18.19 -10.80 -26.25
CA GLN A 409 -18.22 -11.99 -27.09
C GLN A 409 -17.89 -13.27 -26.29
N ARG A 410 -16.86 -13.22 -25.41
CA ARG A 410 -16.53 -14.39 -24.57
C ARG A 410 -17.65 -14.69 -23.57
N SER A 411 -18.34 -13.69 -23.06
CA SER A 411 -19.48 -13.83 -22.16
C SER A 411 -20.68 -14.51 -22.83
N LEU A 412 -20.84 -14.44 -24.17
CA LEU A 412 -21.91 -15.14 -24.89
C LEU A 412 -21.78 -16.66 -24.87
N TYR A 413 -20.62 -17.19 -24.54
CA TYR A 413 -20.40 -18.66 -24.51
C TYR A 413 -20.21 -19.21 -23.10
N ASN A 414 -20.11 -18.32 -22.08
CA ASN A 414 -19.90 -18.72 -20.71
C ASN A 414 -20.73 -17.86 -19.74
N ILE A 415 -21.71 -18.49 -19.10
CA ILE A 415 -22.65 -17.80 -18.19
C ILE A 415 -21.98 -17.24 -16.93
N GLU A 416 -20.88 -17.85 -16.46
CA GLU A 416 -20.15 -17.32 -15.32
C GLU A 416 -19.44 -16.02 -15.69
N LEU A 417 -18.78 -15.99 -16.87
CA LEU A 417 -18.18 -14.77 -17.39
C LEU A 417 -19.24 -13.68 -17.61
N ALA A 418 -20.41 -14.03 -18.16
CA ALA A 418 -21.50 -13.07 -18.36
C ALA A 418 -22.02 -12.48 -17.05
N SER A 419 -22.24 -13.32 -16.04
CA SER A 419 -22.69 -12.88 -14.72
C SER A 419 -21.68 -11.97 -14.04
N PHE A 420 -20.39 -12.35 -13.99
CA PHE A 420 -19.35 -11.54 -13.37
C PHE A 420 -19.05 -10.26 -14.15
N LEU A 421 -19.02 -10.32 -15.49
CA LEU A 421 -18.87 -9.10 -16.31
C LEU A 421 -19.99 -8.11 -15.99
N ARG A 422 -21.25 -8.59 -15.96
CA ARG A 422 -22.41 -7.75 -15.64
C ARG A 422 -22.28 -7.11 -14.28
N TRP A 423 -21.90 -7.87 -13.23
CA TRP A 423 -21.75 -7.32 -11.88
C TRP A 423 -20.59 -6.33 -11.78
N TYR A 424 -19.42 -6.65 -12.35
CA TYR A 424 -18.25 -5.77 -12.32
C TYR A 424 -18.51 -4.45 -13.05
N VAL A 425 -19.24 -4.50 -14.17
CA VAL A 425 -19.65 -3.30 -14.92
C VAL A 425 -20.70 -2.51 -14.13
N ALA A 426 -21.71 -3.19 -13.54
CA ALA A 426 -22.80 -2.54 -12.81
C ALA A 426 -22.31 -1.76 -11.59
N VAL A 427 -21.34 -2.28 -10.85
CA VAL A 427 -20.74 -1.59 -9.68
C VAL A 427 -20.03 -0.30 -10.08
N GLU A 428 -19.45 -0.25 -11.29
CA GLU A 428 -18.72 0.91 -11.79
C GLU A 428 -19.61 2.03 -12.38
N LEU A 429 -20.90 1.78 -12.56
CA LEU A 429 -21.86 2.80 -13.02
C LEU A 429 -21.98 3.99 -12.07
N HIS A 430 -21.58 3.85 -10.83
CA HIS A 430 -21.57 4.92 -9.82
C HIS A 430 -20.39 5.89 -9.97
N ASP A 431 -19.38 5.57 -10.78
CA ASP A 431 -18.24 6.45 -11.03
C ASP A 431 -18.59 7.47 -12.13
N PRO A 432 -18.83 8.76 -11.79
CA PRO A 432 -19.29 9.74 -12.76
C PRO A 432 -18.31 10.00 -13.90
N ALA A 433 -17.03 9.73 -13.71
CA ALA A 433 -16.00 9.91 -14.74
C ALA A 433 -16.09 8.86 -15.86
N TYR A 434 -16.57 7.65 -15.54
CA TYR A 434 -16.56 6.52 -16.45
C TYR A 434 -17.93 5.87 -16.63
N ALA A 435 -18.97 6.34 -15.93
CA ALA A 435 -20.33 5.78 -15.96
C ALA A 435 -20.85 5.54 -17.37
N LYS A 436 -20.64 6.48 -18.29
CA LYS A 436 -21.07 6.36 -19.68
C LYS A 436 -20.45 5.13 -20.37
N ARG A 437 -19.15 4.90 -20.17
CA ARG A 437 -18.44 3.77 -20.78
C ARG A 437 -18.93 2.45 -20.27
N PHE A 438 -19.07 2.34 -18.95
CA PHE A 438 -19.59 1.13 -18.31
C PHE A 438 -21.06 0.87 -18.69
N TYR A 439 -21.86 1.95 -18.81
CA TYR A 439 -23.23 1.85 -19.28
C TYR A 439 -23.29 1.31 -20.72
N CYS A 440 -22.48 1.87 -21.64
CA CYS A 440 -22.42 1.34 -23.01
C CYS A 440 -21.97 -0.13 -23.05
N THR A 441 -21.01 -0.53 -22.20
CA THR A 441 -20.59 -1.93 -22.12
C THR A 441 -21.73 -2.82 -21.64
N HIS A 442 -22.51 -2.36 -20.65
CA HIS A 442 -23.68 -3.08 -20.14
C HIS A 442 -24.75 -3.23 -21.23
N GLU A 443 -25.06 -2.14 -21.98
CA GLU A 443 -26.01 -2.19 -23.10
C GLU A 443 -25.56 -3.15 -24.21
N ILE A 444 -24.28 -3.13 -24.58
CA ILE A 444 -23.73 -4.05 -25.59
C ILE A 444 -23.86 -5.51 -25.13
N LEU A 445 -23.60 -5.78 -23.83
CA LEU A 445 -23.76 -7.12 -23.25
C LEU A 445 -25.23 -7.54 -23.29
N GLU A 446 -26.17 -6.68 -22.86
CA GLU A 446 -27.60 -6.95 -22.89
C GLU A 446 -28.08 -7.24 -24.30
N ASP A 447 -27.82 -6.33 -25.24
CA ASP A 447 -28.24 -6.48 -26.64
C ASP A 447 -27.67 -7.76 -27.26
N SER A 448 -26.40 -8.06 -26.99
CA SER A 448 -25.75 -9.26 -27.52
C SER A 448 -26.33 -10.52 -26.94
N MET A 449 -26.63 -10.57 -25.63
CA MET A 449 -27.28 -11.72 -25.00
C MET A 449 -28.74 -11.89 -25.45
N MET A 450 -29.49 -10.80 -25.56
CA MET A 450 -30.90 -10.84 -25.99
C MET A 450 -31.06 -11.33 -27.44
N ASN A 451 -30.05 -11.13 -28.28
CA ASN A 451 -30.06 -11.54 -29.70
C ASN A 451 -29.27 -12.82 -29.93
N ALA A 452 -28.64 -13.43 -28.94
CA ALA A 452 -27.88 -14.65 -29.09
C ALA A 452 -28.80 -15.87 -29.31
N THR A 453 -28.57 -16.58 -30.39
CA THR A 453 -29.27 -17.83 -30.73
C THR A 453 -28.59 -19.05 -30.10
N GLY A 454 -28.52 -19.07 -28.77
CA GLY A 454 -28.20 -20.30 -28.05
C GLY A 454 -26.86 -20.35 -27.35
N PHE A 455 -26.92 -20.32 -26.03
CA PHE A 455 -25.94 -20.87 -25.13
C PHE A 455 -26.18 -22.38 -24.99
N ASN A 456 -25.43 -23.23 -25.67
CA ASN A 456 -25.60 -24.67 -25.56
C ASN A 456 -27.08 -25.15 -25.68
N GLY A 457 -27.91 -24.43 -26.47
CA GLY A 457 -29.34 -24.71 -26.64
C GLY A 457 -30.28 -23.94 -25.71
N GLU A 458 -29.79 -23.09 -24.79
CA GLU A 458 -30.64 -22.21 -23.98
C GLU A 458 -30.89 -20.87 -24.69
N ASP A 459 -32.07 -20.30 -24.49
CA ASP A 459 -32.45 -18.99 -25.02
C ASP A 459 -31.71 -17.87 -24.26
N GLY A 460 -30.94 -17.07 -24.99
CA GLY A 460 -30.18 -15.94 -24.41
C GLY A 460 -31.02 -14.94 -23.63
N ARG A 461 -32.31 -14.75 -24.02
CA ARG A 461 -33.26 -13.91 -23.28
C ARG A 461 -33.55 -14.47 -21.89
N LYS A 462 -33.76 -15.79 -21.77
CA LYS A 462 -34.00 -16.44 -20.47
C LYS A 462 -32.76 -16.32 -19.57
N LEU A 463 -31.57 -16.50 -20.15
CA LEU A 463 -30.32 -16.33 -19.42
C LEU A 463 -30.15 -14.89 -18.92
N TRP A 464 -30.39 -13.89 -19.76
CA TRP A 464 -30.34 -12.49 -19.34
C TRP A 464 -31.35 -12.18 -18.23
N GLN A 465 -32.59 -12.66 -18.37
CA GLN A 465 -33.62 -12.51 -17.32
C GLN A 465 -33.16 -13.14 -16.00
N SER A 466 -32.53 -14.33 -16.07
CA SER A 466 -31.95 -14.95 -14.86
C SER A 466 -30.88 -14.08 -14.20
N LEU A 467 -30.03 -13.37 -14.99
CA LEU A 467 -29.04 -12.43 -14.45
C LEU A 467 -29.68 -11.16 -13.86
N VAL A 468 -30.77 -10.67 -14.46
CA VAL A 468 -31.53 -9.54 -13.92
C VAL A 468 -32.17 -9.90 -12.57
N ARG A 469 -32.70 -11.11 -12.43
CA ARG A 469 -33.26 -11.61 -11.15
C ARG A 469 -32.24 -11.66 -10.00
N GLN A 470 -30.94 -11.82 -10.31
CA GLN A 470 -29.90 -11.65 -9.28
C GLN A 470 -29.91 -10.26 -8.65
N THR A 471 -30.14 -9.21 -9.46
CA THR A 471 -30.21 -7.82 -8.95
C THR A 471 -31.48 -7.60 -8.13
N GLU A 472 -32.61 -8.18 -8.53
CA GLU A 472 -33.84 -8.11 -7.77
C GLU A 472 -33.68 -8.79 -6.40
N LEU A 473 -33.03 -9.95 -6.35
CA LEU A 473 -32.72 -10.66 -5.11
C LEU A 473 -31.87 -9.80 -4.18
N THR A 474 -30.79 -9.18 -4.68
CA THR A 474 -29.94 -8.32 -3.86
C THR A 474 -30.69 -7.09 -3.34
N ALA A 475 -31.53 -6.47 -4.17
CA ALA A 475 -32.37 -5.35 -3.78
C ALA A 475 -33.36 -5.72 -2.65
N GLN A 476 -33.99 -6.89 -2.73
CA GLN A 476 -34.87 -7.40 -1.67
C GLN A 476 -34.09 -7.66 -0.38
N LEU A 477 -32.90 -8.26 -0.45
CA LEU A 477 -32.04 -8.48 0.72
C LEU A 477 -31.62 -7.15 1.38
N CYS A 478 -31.32 -6.13 0.59
CA CYS A 478 -31.04 -4.77 1.10
C CYS A 478 -32.24 -4.21 1.85
N SER A 479 -33.46 -4.39 1.35
CA SER A 479 -34.68 -3.93 2.02
C SER A 479 -34.87 -4.65 3.37
N ILE A 480 -34.76 -5.99 3.37
CA ILE A 480 -34.84 -6.79 4.59
C ILE A 480 -33.80 -6.36 5.62
N MET A 481 -32.55 -6.14 5.18
CA MET A 481 -31.49 -5.74 6.10
C MET A 481 -31.76 -4.37 6.72
N ARG A 482 -32.34 -3.44 5.99
CA ARG A 482 -32.78 -2.14 6.49
C ARG A 482 -33.85 -2.30 7.59
N ASP A 483 -34.87 -3.14 7.34
CA ASP A 483 -35.93 -3.40 8.29
C ASP A 483 -35.42 -4.08 9.57
N VAL A 484 -34.50 -5.03 9.42
CA VAL A 484 -33.87 -5.74 10.54
C VAL A 484 -33.01 -4.79 11.39
N ARG A 485 -32.26 -3.87 10.75
CA ARG A 485 -31.46 -2.87 11.49
C ARG A 485 -32.30 -1.92 12.33
N ASN A 486 -33.47 -1.54 11.83
CA ASN A 486 -34.40 -0.63 12.52
C ASN A 486 -35.06 -1.24 13.75
N VAL A 487 -34.97 -2.56 13.95
CA VAL A 487 -35.52 -3.23 15.14
C VAL A 487 -34.73 -2.83 16.38
N ARG A 488 -35.44 -2.25 17.37
CA ARG A 488 -34.90 -1.94 18.69
C ARG A 488 -34.82 -3.21 19.55
N GLY A 489 -33.65 -3.53 20.04
CA GLY A 489 -33.42 -4.68 20.92
C GLY A 489 -32.16 -5.47 20.60
N GLY A 490 -31.93 -6.55 21.35
CA GLY A 490 -30.75 -7.40 21.18
C GLY A 490 -30.76 -8.22 19.88
N THR A 491 -29.63 -8.86 19.57
CA THR A 491 -29.42 -9.66 18.35
C THR A 491 -30.49 -10.71 18.10
N GLN A 492 -31.01 -11.35 19.17
CA GLN A 492 -32.05 -12.37 19.05
C GLN A 492 -33.34 -11.81 18.44
N LYS A 493 -33.80 -10.63 18.91
CA LYS A 493 -35.01 -9.99 18.34
C LYS A 493 -34.84 -9.65 16.85
N LYS A 494 -33.61 -9.26 16.44
CA LYS A 494 -33.29 -9.01 15.04
C LYS A 494 -33.30 -10.30 14.22
N ILE A 495 -32.79 -11.40 14.75
CA ILE A 495 -32.88 -12.74 14.12
C ILE A 495 -34.32 -13.18 13.95
N ASP A 496 -35.16 -13.03 14.99
CA ASP A 496 -36.57 -13.39 14.92
C ASP A 496 -37.29 -12.55 13.87
N LYS A 497 -36.99 -11.24 13.80
CA LYS A 497 -37.50 -10.35 12.74
C LYS A 497 -37.05 -10.76 11.35
N LEU A 498 -35.77 -11.11 11.17
CA LEU A 498 -35.24 -11.62 9.90
C LEU A 498 -36.02 -12.85 9.46
N ARG A 499 -36.16 -13.84 10.34
CA ARG A 499 -36.91 -15.07 10.06
C ARG A 499 -38.38 -14.82 9.73
N GLN A 500 -38.99 -13.88 10.44
CA GLN A 500 -40.37 -13.45 10.17
C GLN A 500 -40.52 -12.85 8.76
N LEU A 501 -39.59 -11.95 8.38
CA LEU A 501 -39.58 -11.31 7.06
C LEU A 501 -39.38 -12.34 5.95
N LEU A 502 -38.49 -13.31 6.16
CA LEU A 502 -38.21 -14.37 5.19
C LEU A 502 -39.37 -15.37 5.06
N SER A 503 -40.14 -15.63 6.15
CA SER A 503 -41.25 -16.60 6.19
C SER A 503 -42.64 -15.97 5.96
N GLY A 504 -42.71 -14.65 5.72
CA GLY A 504 -43.97 -13.95 5.53
C GLY A 504 -44.78 -14.46 4.33
N LEU A 505 -46.09 -14.39 4.42
CA LEU A 505 -47.02 -14.86 3.36
C LEU A 505 -46.84 -14.15 2.01
N LEU A 506 -46.18 -13.02 1.98
CA LEU A 506 -45.81 -12.23 0.77
C LEU A 506 -44.34 -12.37 0.40
N SER A 507 -43.58 -13.25 1.08
CA SER A 507 -42.17 -13.42 0.82
C SER A 507 -41.95 -14.52 -0.22
N GLU A 508 -41.68 -14.11 -1.44
CA GLU A 508 -41.24 -15.01 -2.53
C GLU A 508 -39.83 -15.58 -2.28
N LEU A 509 -39.17 -15.17 -1.19
CA LEU A 509 -37.78 -15.54 -0.89
C LEU A 509 -37.63 -16.93 -0.27
N THR A 510 -38.67 -17.47 0.38
CA THR A 510 -38.64 -18.83 0.92
C THR A 510 -38.59 -19.89 -0.17
N TYR A 511 -39.33 -19.67 -1.25
CA TYR A 511 -39.34 -20.51 -2.46
C TYR A 511 -39.45 -19.57 -3.66
N PHE A 512 -38.51 -19.64 -4.57
CA PHE A 512 -38.53 -18.88 -5.81
C PHE A 512 -39.44 -19.60 -6.81
N ASP A 513 -40.24 -18.86 -7.54
CA ASP A 513 -41.13 -19.42 -8.59
C ASP A 513 -40.32 -20.13 -9.66
N GLU A 514 -39.17 -19.57 -10.02
CA GLU A 514 -38.17 -20.17 -10.89
C GLU A 514 -36.80 -20.09 -10.21
N PRO A 515 -35.94 -21.13 -10.37
CA PRO A 515 -34.60 -21.11 -9.85
C PRO A 515 -33.81 -19.88 -10.33
N ILE A 516 -33.02 -19.27 -9.43
CA ILE A 516 -32.15 -18.15 -9.76
C ILE A 516 -30.71 -18.65 -9.77
N ARG A 517 -29.90 -18.18 -10.71
CA ARG A 517 -28.44 -18.42 -10.65
C ARG A 517 -27.84 -17.67 -9.46
N SER A 518 -27.07 -18.37 -8.63
CA SER A 518 -26.41 -17.73 -7.48
C SER A 518 -25.47 -16.63 -7.95
N PRO A 519 -25.53 -15.40 -7.39
CA PRO A 519 -24.60 -14.34 -7.76
C PRO A 519 -23.13 -14.70 -7.52
N LEU A 520 -22.83 -15.41 -6.42
CA LEU A 520 -21.46 -15.85 -6.08
C LEU A 520 -20.98 -17.05 -6.92
N ALA A 521 -21.88 -17.86 -7.42
CA ALA A 521 -21.56 -19.06 -8.19
C ALA A 521 -22.63 -19.27 -9.27
N PRO A 522 -22.55 -18.59 -10.42
CA PRO A 522 -23.60 -18.61 -11.44
C PRO A 522 -23.92 -19.97 -12.03
N GLY A 523 -23.01 -20.94 -11.90
CA GLY A 523 -23.26 -22.37 -12.23
C GLY A 523 -24.23 -23.05 -11.27
N VAL A 524 -24.46 -22.49 -10.05
CA VAL A 524 -25.37 -23.05 -9.05
C VAL A 524 -26.74 -22.37 -9.13
N LEU A 525 -27.78 -23.17 -9.32
CA LEU A 525 -29.17 -22.71 -9.26
C LEU A 525 -29.68 -22.77 -7.81
N ILE A 526 -30.19 -21.66 -7.32
CA ILE A 526 -30.82 -21.54 -5.98
C ILE A 526 -32.33 -21.47 -6.14
N THR A 527 -33.07 -22.11 -5.22
CA THR A 527 -34.51 -22.26 -5.27
C THR A 527 -35.27 -21.58 -4.13
N GLY A 528 -34.55 -20.97 -3.21
CA GLY A 528 -35.10 -20.19 -2.07
C GLY A 528 -34.18 -20.17 -0.88
N ILE A 529 -34.58 -19.40 0.14
CA ILE A 529 -33.87 -19.27 1.40
C ILE A 529 -34.51 -20.17 2.47
N VAL A 530 -33.66 -20.69 3.39
CA VAL A 530 -34.10 -21.44 4.57
C VAL A 530 -34.18 -20.48 5.76
N PRO A 531 -35.40 -19.99 6.16
CA PRO A 531 -35.50 -18.99 7.22
C PRO A 531 -34.98 -19.48 8.57
N ALA A 532 -35.21 -20.74 8.92
CA ALA A 532 -34.81 -21.34 10.19
C ALA A 532 -33.30 -21.35 10.40
N GLU A 533 -32.53 -21.50 9.34
CA GLU A 533 -31.05 -21.50 9.38
C GLU A 533 -30.45 -20.11 9.19
N SER A 534 -31.28 -19.11 8.87
CA SER A 534 -30.81 -17.75 8.67
C SER A 534 -30.58 -17.05 10.01
N SER A 535 -29.53 -16.26 10.10
CA SER A 535 -29.10 -15.58 11.34
C SER A 535 -28.36 -14.26 11.02
N ILE A 536 -27.88 -13.56 12.05
CA ILE A 536 -27.20 -12.28 11.96
C ILE A 536 -25.93 -12.33 12.79
N PHE A 537 -24.84 -11.81 12.24
CA PHE A 537 -23.59 -11.66 12.98
C PHE A 537 -23.67 -10.51 13.99
N LYS A 538 -23.05 -10.70 15.16
CA LYS A 538 -22.89 -9.67 16.19
C LYS A 538 -21.77 -8.70 15.78
N SER A 539 -22.05 -7.80 14.86
CA SER A 539 -21.13 -6.72 14.49
C SER A 539 -21.92 -5.42 14.31
N ALA A 540 -21.21 -4.29 14.19
CA ALA A 540 -21.85 -2.98 14.02
C ALA A 540 -22.78 -2.90 12.80
N LEU A 541 -22.42 -3.59 11.71
CA LEU A 541 -23.16 -3.63 10.46
C LEU A 541 -24.24 -4.71 10.40
N HIS A 542 -24.29 -5.63 11.37
CA HIS A 542 -25.25 -6.74 11.44
C HIS A 542 -25.36 -7.54 10.11
N PRO A 543 -24.30 -8.13 9.56
CA PRO A 543 -24.37 -8.90 8.33
C PRO A 543 -25.36 -10.06 8.46
N LEU A 544 -26.08 -10.36 7.38
CA LEU A 544 -27.00 -11.50 7.35
C LEU A 544 -26.25 -12.76 6.96
N ARG A 545 -26.43 -13.85 7.69
CA ARG A 545 -26.03 -15.18 7.27
C ARG A 545 -27.27 -15.88 6.74
N LEU A 546 -27.27 -16.19 5.46
CA LEU A 546 -28.40 -16.79 4.75
C LEU A 546 -28.03 -18.18 4.25
N THR A 547 -28.94 -19.12 4.36
CA THR A 547 -28.83 -20.47 3.77
C THR A 547 -29.79 -20.57 2.61
N PHE A 548 -29.26 -20.77 1.41
CA PHE A 548 -30.04 -21.00 0.20
C PHE A 548 -30.15 -22.49 -0.09
N ARG A 549 -31.33 -22.96 -0.55
CA ARG A 549 -31.50 -24.27 -1.15
C ARG A 549 -30.99 -24.22 -2.57
N THR A 550 -30.35 -25.31 -3.00
CA THR A 550 -29.93 -25.47 -4.40
C THR A 550 -30.91 -26.41 -5.14
N ALA A 551 -30.98 -26.24 -6.45
CA ALA A 551 -31.79 -27.11 -7.29
C ALA A 551 -31.31 -28.59 -7.29
N SER A 552 -30.05 -28.81 -6.91
CA SER A 552 -29.46 -30.15 -6.72
C SER A 552 -29.84 -30.82 -5.39
N GLY A 553 -30.67 -30.17 -4.54
CA GLY A 553 -31.10 -30.70 -3.23
C GLY A 553 -30.12 -30.38 -2.07
N GLY A 554 -29.02 -29.67 -2.32
CA GLY A 554 -28.08 -29.21 -1.31
C GLY A 554 -28.43 -27.83 -0.74
N THR A 555 -27.50 -27.29 0.04
CA THR A 555 -27.58 -25.91 0.58
C THR A 555 -26.28 -25.17 0.34
N CYS A 556 -26.35 -23.88 0.11
CA CYS A 556 -25.19 -22.99 0.12
C CYS A 556 -25.42 -21.85 1.12
N LYS A 557 -24.36 -21.49 1.84
CA LYS A 557 -24.42 -20.47 2.89
C LYS A 557 -23.69 -19.21 2.44
N VAL A 558 -24.33 -18.06 2.61
CA VAL A 558 -23.84 -16.77 2.14
C VAL A 558 -23.92 -15.75 3.26
N ILE A 559 -22.96 -14.87 3.33
CA ILE A 559 -23.00 -13.66 4.16
C ILE A 559 -23.37 -12.50 3.22
N PHE A 560 -24.44 -11.79 3.55
CA PHE A 560 -24.81 -10.55 2.86
C PHE A 560 -24.50 -9.35 3.75
N LYS A 561 -23.74 -8.40 3.21
CA LYS A 561 -23.34 -7.17 3.89
C LYS A 561 -23.90 -5.94 3.19
N LYS A 562 -24.29 -4.92 3.97
CA LYS A 562 -24.66 -3.57 3.52
C LYS A 562 -23.98 -2.55 4.41
N GLY A 563 -23.48 -1.45 3.83
CA GLY A 563 -22.71 -0.41 4.52
C GLY A 563 -21.21 -0.75 4.63
N ASP A 564 -20.73 -1.70 3.82
CA ASP A 564 -19.33 -2.13 3.74
C ASP A 564 -18.92 -2.21 2.26
N ASP A 565 -17.79 -1.65 1.91
CA ASP A 565 -17.26 -1.70 0.54
C ASP A 565 -16.43 -2.99 0.33
N LEU A 566 -17.04 -3.97 -0.33
CA LEU A 566 -16.41 -5.26 -0.57
C LEU A 566 -15.53 -5.34 -1.83
N ARG A 567 -15.36 -4.26 -2.58
CA ARG A 567 -14.56 -4.27 -3.81
C ARG A 567 -13.09 -4.56 -3.53
N GLN A 568 -12.58 -4.07 -2.38
CA GLN A 568 -11.21 -4.35 -1.94
C GLN A 568 -11.04 -5.81 -1.51
N ASP A 569 -11.99 -6.35 -0.73
CA ASP A 569 -12.01 -7.78 -0.36
C ASP A 569 -12.10 -8.68 -1.60
N GLN A 570 -12.96 -8.32 -2.56
CA GLN A 570 -13.10 -9.02 -3.84
C GLN A 570 -11.77 -9.07 -4.61
N LEU A 571 -11.06 -7.94 -4.72
CA LEU A 571 -9.74 -7.88 -5.34
C LEU A 571 -8.73 -8.77 -4.62
N VAL A 572 -8.64 -8.68 -3.30
CA VAL A 572 -7.68 -9.47 -2.51
C VAL A 572 -7.94 -10.96 -2.67
N ILE A 573 -9.18 -11.40 -2.55
CA ILE A 573 -9.53 -12.82 -2.70
C ILE A 573 -9.28 -13.32 -4.12
N GLN A 574 -9.54 -12.50 -5.13
CA GLN A 574 -9.16 -12.84 -6.51
C GLN A 574 -7.64 -13.02 -6.64
N MET A 575 -6.85 -12.13 -6.03
CA MET A 575 -5.39 -12.28 -6.03
C MET A 575 -4.93 -13.51 -5.26
N VAL A 576 -5.57 -13.85 -4.13
CA VAL A 576 -5.31 -15.11 -3.40
C VAL A 576 -5.60 -16.31 -4.30
N SER A 577 -6.72 -16.31 -5.01
CA SER A 577 -7.10 -17.38 -5.95
C SER A 577 -6.10 -17.54 -7.08
N LEU A 578 -5.64 -16.42 -7.67
CA LEU A 578 -4.59 -16.42 -8.69
C LEU A 578 -3.27 -16.97 -8.15
N MET A 579 -2.84 -16.51 -6.98
CA MET A 579 -1.59 -16.96 -6.35
C MET A 579 -1.67 -18.46 -5.99
N ASP A 580 -2.81 -18.96 -5.52
CA ASP A 580 -3.07 -20.38 -5.28
C ASP A 580 -2.92 -21.20 -6.58
N ARG A 581 -3.51 -20.70 -7.69
CA ARG A 581 -3.34 -21.32 -9.01
C ARG A 581 -1.86 -21.34 -9.46
N LEU A 582 -1.14 -20.23 -9.30
CA LEU A 582 0.29 -20.16 -9.66
C LEU A 582 1.15 -21.13 -8.84
N LEU A 583 0.88 -21.26 -7.53
CA LEU A 583 1.56 -22.22 -6.68
C LEU A 583 1.28 -23.66 -7.11
N LYS A 584 0.03 -24.00 -7.41
CA LYS A 584 -0.38 -25.33 -7.87
C LYS A 584 0.20 -25.69 -9.25
N LEU A 585 0.38 -24.74 -10.15
CA LEU A 585 1.05 -24.95 -11.43
C LEU A 585 2.53 -25.39 -11.25
N GLU A 586 3.16 -24.95 -10.17
CA GLU A 586 4.52 -25.37 -9.79
C GLU A 586 4.52 -26.57 -8.79
N ASN A 587 3.40 -27.32 -8.72
CA ASN A 587 3.18 -28.48 -7.85
C ASN A 587 3.23 -28.18 -6.33
N LEU A 588 3.01 -26.95 -5.91
CA LEU A 588 2.91 -26.56 -4.52
C LEU A 588 1.46 -26.27 -4.13
N ASP A 589 0.78 -27.25 -3.52
CA ASP A 589 -0.56 -27.04 -2.94
C ASP A 589 -0.45 -26.70 -1.44
N LEU A 590 -0.75 -25.46 -1.10
CA LEU A 590 -0.72 -24.95 0.27
C LEU A 590 -2.11 -24.96 0.94
N HIS A 591 -3.08 -25.67 0.40
CA HIS A 591 -4.43 -25.80 0.96
C HIS A 591 -5.09 -24.48 1.31
N LEU A 592 -4.92 -23.47 0.44
CA LEU A 592 -5.55 -22.16 0.62
C LEU A 592 -7.08 -22.26 0.51
N THR A 593 -7.77 -21.26 1.05
CA THR A 593 -9.24 -21.19 1.03
C THR A 593 -9.67 -19.84 0.41
N PRO A 594 -9.54 -19.67 -0.92
CA PRO A 594 -10.05 -18.50 -1.61
C PRO A 594 -11.58 -18.58 -1.70
N TYR A 595 -12.28 -18.11 -0.67
CA TYR A 595 -13.74 -18.06 -0.64
C TYR A 595 -14.26 -17.00 -1.61
N ARG A 596 -15.49 -17.16 -2.09
CA ARG A 596 -16.05 -16.24 -3.08
C ARG A 596 -16.48 -14.93 -2.44
N VAL A 597 -16.17 -13.82 -3.08
CA VAL A 597 -16.61 -12.46 -2.72
C VAL A 597 -17.14 -11.77 -3.96
N LEU A 598 -18.29 -11.12 -3.86
CA LEU A 598 -18.88 -10.33 -4.92
C LEU A 598 -19.43 -9.02 -4.36
N ALA A 599 -18.86 -7.90 -4.78
CA ALA A 599 -19.47 -6.59 -4.58
C ALA A 599 -20.68 -6.46 -5.53
N THR A 600 -21.85 -6.18 -4.98
CA THR A 600 -23.08 -5.97 -5.75
C THR A 600 -23.46 -4.48 -5.84
N GLY A 601 -22.73 -3.63 -5.12
CA GLY A 601 -22.83 -2.17 -5.12
C GLY A 601 -21.61 -1.56 -4.45
N GLN A 602 -21.60 -0.24 -4.25
CA GLN A 602 -20.49 0.45 -3.59
C GLN A 602 -20.34 0.09 -2.11
N ASP A 603 -21.47 -0.15 -1.42
CA ASP A 603 -21.52 -0.42 0.01
C ASP A 603 -22.28 -1.70 0.34
N GLU A 604 -22.35 -2.61 -0.61
CA GLU A 604 -23.07 -3.87 -0.45
C GLU A 604 -22.44 -5.01 -1.24
N GLY A 605 -22.60 -6.22 -0.74
CA GLY A 605 -22.15 -7.40 -1.44
C GLY A 605 -22.35 -8.69 -0.67
N MET A 606 -21.88 -9.75 -1.28
CA MET A 606 -22.01 -11.12 -0.81
C MET A 606 -20.65 -11.77 -0.62
N LEU A 607 -20.56 -12.61 0.41
CA LEU A 607 -19.41 -13.47 0.66
C LEU A 607 -19.87 -14.90 0.88
N GLU A 608 -19.10 -15.86 0.42
CA GLU A 608 -19.31 -17.26 0.75
C GLU A 608 -19.06 -17.48 2.26
N PHE A 609 -19.96 -18.17 2.94
CA PHE A 609 -19.76 -18.53 4.33
C PHE A 609 -19.02 -19.86 4.42
N ILE A 610 -17.81 -19.82 4.92
CA ILE A 610 -16.99 -21.00 5.21
C ILE A 610 -17.13 -21.36 6.70
N PRO A 611 -17.63 -22.58 7.05
CA PRO A 611 -17.67 -23.03 8.44
C PRO A 611 -16.28 -23.01 9.07
N SER A 612 -16.13 -22.20 10.11
CA SER A 612 -14.82 -21.95 10.75
C SER A 612 -15.02 -21.19 12.08
N SER A 613 -13.99 -21.15 12.90
CA SER A 613 -13.94 -20.36 14.12
C SER A 613 -12.76 -19.41 14.09
N SER A 614 -12.89 -18.21 14.66
CA SER A 614 -11.76 -17.29 14.77
C SER A 614 -10.73 -17.83 15.77
N LEU A 615 -9.45 -17.51 15.56
CA LEU A 615 -8.41 -17.89 16.53
C LEU A 615 -8.68 -17.31 17.92
N ALA A 616 -9.26 -16.09 17.99
CA ALA A 616 -9.68 -15.51 19.28
C ALA A 616 -10.70 -16.39 20.01
N GLN A 617 -11.72 -16.90 19.29
CA GLN A 617 -12.72 -17.79 19.84
C GLN A 617 -12.11 -19.14 20.24
N ILE A 618 -11.29 -19.73 19.37
CA ILE A 618 -10.61 -21.01 19.63
C ILE A 618 -9.77 -20.93 20.92
N LEU A 619 -8.99 -19.87 21.08
CA LEU A 619 -8.16 -19.70 22.26
C LEU A 619 -8.98 -19.46 23.53
N SER A 620 -10.14 -18.82 23.43
CA SER A 620 -11.03 -18.62 24.58
C SER A 620 -11.74 -19.92 25.01
N GLU A 621 -12.17 -20.75 24.06
CA GLU A 621 -12.96 -21.96 24.30
C GLU A 621 -12.10 -23.21 24.53
N HIS A 622 -11.00 -23.34 23.76
CA HIS A 622 -10.13 -24.54 23.74
C HIS A 622 -8.74 -24.28 24.30
N ARG A 623 -8.38 -23.04 24.65
CA ARG A 623 -7.07 -22.59 25.17
C ARG A 623 -5.92 -22.66 24.15
N THR A 624 -5.85 -23.70 23.33
CA THR A 624 -4.83 -23.87 22.29
C THR A 624 -5.44 -24.29 20.96
N ILE A 625 -4.75 -23.99 19.86
CA ILE A 625 -5.11 -24.46 18.52
C ILE A 625 -5.04 -26.00 18.45
N VAL A 626 -4.05 -26.60 19.10
CA VAL A 626 -3.88 -28.04 19.16
C VAL A 626 -5.11 -28.72 19.76
N ASN A 627 -5.61 -28.24 20.92
CA ASN A 627 -6.80 -28.80 21.55
C ASN A 627 -8.06 -28.68 20.67
N TYR A 628 -8.18 -27.61 19.90
CA TYR A 628 -9.25 -27.46 18.93
C TYR A 628 -9.17 -28.52 17.83
N LEU A 629 -8.00 -28.71 17.23
CA LEU A 629 -7.80 -29.67 16.16
C LEU A 629 -7.94 -31.12 16.65
N GLN A 630 -7.48 -31.43 17.87
CA GLN A 630 -7.66 -32.73 18.50
C GLN A 630 -9.14 -33.12 18.66
N LYS A 631 -10.02 -32.16 18.90
CA LYS A 631 -11.46 -32.41 19.03
C LYS A 631 -12.06 -33.01 17.75
N PHE A 632 -11.57 -32.58 16.57
CA PHE A 632 -12.11 -32.98 15.26
C PHE A 632 -11.29 -34.08 14.59
N HIS A 633 -9.98 -34.13 14.83
CA HIS A 633 -9.03 -35.06 14.21
C HIS A 633 -8.10 -35.68 15.24
N PRO A 634 -8.65 -36.42 16.26
CA PRO A 634 -7.82 -37.08 17.26
C PRO A 634 -7.06 -38.26 16.65
N ASP A 635 -5.79 -38.41 17.01
CA ASP A 635 -4.95 -39.53 16.64
C ASP A 635 -3.89 -39.71 17.74
N GLU A 636 -4.01 -40.78 18.53
CA GLU A 636 -3.10 -41.07 19.67
C GLU A 636 -1.66 -41.29 19.22
N ASP A 637 -1.48 -41.85 18.01
CA ASP A 637 -0.16 -42.13 17.42
C ASP A 637 0.34 -40.94 16.57
N GLY A 638 -0.52 -39.95 16.35
CA GLY A 638 -0.23 -38.77 15.54
C GLY A 638 0.57 -37.70 16.28
N PRO A 639 1.17 -36.76 15.53
CA PRO A 639 1.91 -35.64 16.11
C PRO A 639 0.98 -34.74 16.94
N PHE A 640 1.35 -34.50 18.20
CA PHE A 640 0.57 -33.72 19.18
C PHE A 640 -0.86 -34.25 19.42
N GLY A 641 -1.10 -35.55 19.15
CA GLY A 641 -2.40 -36.19 19.29
C GLY A 641 -3.39 -35.79 18.19
N ILE A 642 -2.91 -35.37 17.04
CA ILE A 642 -3.66 -34.94 15.85
C ILE A 642 -3.24 -35.75 14.65
N THR A 643 -4.17 -36.04 13.72
CA THR A 643 -3.80 -36.68 12.46
C THR A 643 -2.74 -35.89 11.71
N ALA A 644 -1.72 -36.57 11.17
CA ALA A 644 -0.63 -35.94 10.44
C ALA A 644 -1.12 -35.09 9.25
N THR A 645 -2.20 -35.52 8.60
CA THR A 645 -2.83 -34.77 7.46
C THR A 645 -3.43 -33.44 7.91
N CYS A 646 -4.10 -33.39 9.07
CA CYS A 646 -4.68 -32.16 9.59
C CYS A 646 -3.58 -31.17 9.98
N LEU A 647 -2.53 -31.64 10.68
CA LEU A 647 -1.37 -30.80 11.05
C LEU A 647 -0.65 -30.27 9.81
N GLU A 648 -0.44 -31.10 8.79
CA GLU A 648 0.21 -30.69 7.54
C GLU A 648 -0.65 -29.64 6.81
N THR A 649 -1.97 -29.82 6.78
CA THR A 649 -2.92 -28.84 6.22
C THR A 649 -2.83 -27.51 6.94
N PHE A 650 -2.73 -27.52 8.28
CA PHE A 650 -2.55 -26.31 9.07
C PHE A 650 -1.24 -25.60 8.73
N ILE A 651 -0.12 -26.35 8.71
CA ILE A 651 1.21 -25.80 8.39
C ILE A 651 1.23 -25.17 7.00
N LYS A 652 0.71 -25.86 5.99
CA LYS A 652 0.67 -25.40 4.60
C LYS A 652 -0.17 -24.14 4.44
N SER A 653 -1.38 -24.13 5.00
CA SER A 653 -2.25 -22.97 4.90
C SER A 653 -1.68 -21.75 5.64
N CYS A 654 -1.06 -21.96 6.81
CA CYS A 654 -0.34 -20.89 7.50
C CYS A 654 0.79 -20.32 6.63
N ALA A 655 1.58 -21.19 5.98
CA ALA A 655 2.68 -20.75 5.12
C ALA A 655 2.17 -19.94 3.92
N GLY A 656 1.15 -20.42 3.23
CA GLY A 656 0.59 -19.73 2.07
C GLY A 656 0.05 -18.35 2.42
N TYR A 657 -0.75 -18.23 3.48
CA TYR A 657 -1.27 -16.92 3.89
C TYR A 657 -0.20 -15.99 4.46
N SER A 658 0.85 -16.52 5.11
CA SER A 658 1.98 -15.69 5.54
C SER A 658 2.68 -15.02 4.36
N VAL A 659 2.92 -15.76 3.28
CA VAL A 659 3.57 -15.24 2.07
C VAL A 659 2.65 -14.27 1.31
N ILE A 660 1.40 -14.65 1.08
CA ILE A 660 0.45 -13.84 0.29
C ILE A 660 0.14 -12.52 0.99
N THR A 661 -0.11 -12.56 2.31
CA THR A 661 -0.38 -11.33 3.08
C THR A 661 0.83 -10.42 3.19
N TYR A 662 2.04 -10.98 3.21
CA TYR A 662 3.27 -10.20 3.11
C TYR A 662 3.38 -9.49 1.75
N ILE A 663 3.21 -10.23 0.64
CA ILE A 663 3.32 -9.67 -0.73
C ILE A 663 2.28 -8.56 -0.91
N LEU A 664 1.02 -8.84 -0.61
CA LEU A 664 -0.07 -7.87 -0.78
C LEU A 664 -0.06 -6.76 0.27
N GLY A 665 0.81 -6.86 1.29
CA GLY A 665 0.91 -5.87 2.35
C GLY A 665 -0.38 -5.70 3.15
N ILE A 666 -1.04 -6.84 3.49
CA ILE A 666 -2.31 -6.84 4.22
C ILE A 666 -2.10 -6.40 5.65
N GLY A 667 -2.81 -5.34 6.05
CA GLY A 667 -2.76 -4.79 7.42
C GLY A 667 -3.90 -5.27 8.33
N ASP A 668 -3.94 -4.70 9.54
CA ASP A 668 -4.94 -4.95 10.59
C ASP A 668 -5.19 -6.42 10.93
N ARG A 669 -4.13 -7.23 10.96
CA ARG A 669 -4.28 -8.64 11.31
C ARG A 669 -4.34 -8.84 12.83
N HIS A 670 -5.49 -9.29 13.32
CA HIS A 670 -5.76 -9.70 14.70
C HIS A 670 -6.40 -11.08 14.72
N LEU A 671 -6.53 -11.69 15.89
CA LEU A 671 -6.99 -13.08 16.02
C LEU A 671 -8.44 -13.32 15.58
N ASP A 672 -9.27 -12.27 15.50
CA ASP A 672 -10.62 -12.38 14.96
C ASP A 672 -10.67 -12.41 13.43
N ASN A 673 -9.61 -11.89 12.74
CA ASN A 673 -9.50 -11.90 11.28
C ASN A 673 -8.77 -13.16 10.76
N LEU A 674 -8.38 -14.05 11.67
CA LEU A 674 -7.77 -15.34 11.37
C LEU A 674 -8.77 -16.43 11.69
N LEU A 675 -9.23 -17.16 10.68
CA LEU A 675 -10.21 -18.21 10.82
C LEU A 675 -9.57 -19.57 10.59
N LEU A 676 -9.99 -20.55 11.39
CA LEU A 676 -9.53 -21.93 11.29
C LEU A 676 -10.72 -22.86 11.11
N ARG A 677 -10.63 -23.71 10.09
CA ARG A 677 -11.61 -24.78 9.85
C ARG A 677 -11.29 -25.99 10.73
N ASP A 678 -12.28 -26.86 10.85
CA ASP A 678 -12.15 -28.15 11.52
C ASP A 678 -11.11 -29.07 10.85
N ASP A 679 -10.90 -28.97 9.53
CA ASP A 679 -9.93 -29.75 8.76
C ASP A 679 -8.48 -29.22 8.86
N GLY A 680 -8.22 -28.20 9.66
CA GLY A 680 -6.91 -27.60 9.86
C GLY A 680 -6.57 -26.43 8.89
N ARG A 681 -7.44 -26.08 7.94
CA ARG A 681 -7.18 -24.95 7.04
C ARG A 681 -7.34 -23.62 7.76
N LEU A 682 -6.27 -22.86 7.85
CA LEU A 682 -6.29 -21.48 8.29
C LEU A 682 -6.50 -20.57 7.08
N PHE A 683 -7.31 -19.53 7.23
CA PHE A 683 -7.48 -18.49 6.22
C PHE A 683 -7.77 -17.12 6.84
N HIS A 684 -7.61 -16.09 6.05
CA HIS A 684 -7.77 -14.71 6.48
C HIS A 684 -9.08 -14.12 5.93
N VAL A 685 -9.68 -13.22 6.69
CA VAL A 685 -10.88 -12.45 6.31
C VAL A 685 -10.66 -10.97 6.62
N ASP A 686 -11.50 -10.10 6.06
CA ASP A 686 -11.52 -8.66 6.31
C ASP A 686 -10.24 -7.96 5.83
N PHE A 687 -10.24 -7.52 4.59
CA PHE A 687 -9.09 -6.92 3.92
C PHE A 687 -9.24 -5.40 3.75
N GLY A 688 -9.71 -4.72 4.79
CA GLY A 688 -9.87 -3.26 4.80
C GLY A 688 -8.58 -2.45 4.65
N PHE A 689 -7.41 -3.08 4.76
CA PHE A 689 -6.09 -2.44 4.66
C PHE A 689 -5.14 -3.30 3.82
N ILE A 690 -4.67 -2.76 2.68
CA ILE A 690 -3.76 -3.42 1.74
C ILE A 690 -2.57 -2.53 1.38
N LEU A 691 -1.62 -3.07 0.60
CA LEU A 691 -0.46 -2.34 0.06
C LEU A 691 0.38 -1.63 1.13
N GLY A 692 0.53 -2.27 2.28
CA GLY A 692 1.32 -1.77 3.40
C GLY A 692 0.66 -0.63 4.16
N ARG A 693 -0.66 -0.52 4.09
CA ARG A 693 -1.47 0.27 5.02
C ARG A 693 -1.83 -0.57 6.23
N ASP A 694 -1.75 0.01 7.39
CA ASP A 694 -2.15 -0.61 8.66
C ASP A 694 -2.57 0.48 9.63
N PRO A 695 -3.67 0.32 10.40
CA PRO A 695 -4.04 1.25 11.45
C PRO A 695 -3.04 1.26 12.60
N LYS A 696 -2.23 0.21 12.74
CA LYS A 696 -1.22 0.07 13.79
C LYS A 696 0.07 0.77 13.40
N PRO A 697 0.74 1.47 14.33
CA PRO A 697 1.95 2.23 14.03
C PRO A 697 3.15 1.37 13.61
N PHE A 698 3.21 0.10 14.05
CA PHE A 698 4.28 -0.87 13.75
C PHE A 698 3.69 -2.26 13.51
N PRO A 699 3.09 -2.49 12.35
CA PRO A 699 2.62 -3.83 12.04
C PRO A 699 3.82 -4.75 11.80
N PRO A 700 3.74 -6.02 12.22
CA PRO A 700 4.73 -7.00 11.82
C PRO A 700 4.70 -7.16 10.29
N PRO A 701 5.80 -7.59 9.67
CA PRO A 701 5.85 -7.83 8.23
C PRO A 701 4.78 -8.81 7.74
N MET A 702 4.48 -9.83 8.54
CA MET A 702 3.40 -10.80 8.36
C MET A 702 2.79 -11.17 9.70
N LYS A 703 1.56 -11.68 9.69
CA LYS A 703 0.92 -12.17 10.91
C LYS A 703 1.32 -13.60 11.19
N LEU A 704 2.20 -13.76 12.15
CA LEU A 704 2.57 -15.05 12.72
C LEU A 704 2.57 -14.90 14.26
N CYS A 705 1.50 -15.35 14.90
CA CYS A 705 1.37 -15.21 16.34
C CYS A 705 2.01 -16.41 17.06
N LYS A 706 2.29 -16.21 18.35
CA LYS A 706 2.93 -17.21 19.21
C LYS A 706 2.15 -18.53 19.23
N GLU A 707 0.83 -18.43 19.30
CA GLU A 707 -0.07 -19.58 19.35
C GLU A 707 -0.02 -20.44 18.06
N MET A 708 0.22 -19.81 16.91
CA MET A 708 0.43 -20.53 15.64
C MET A 708 1.76 -21.29 15.67
N VAL A 709 2.83 -20.69 16.18
CA VAL A 709 4.15 -21.32 16.31
C VAL A 709 4.09 -22.47 17.34
N GLU A 710 3.41 -22.27 18.46
CA GLU A 710 3.18 -23.31 19.47
C GLU A 710 2.39 -24.49 18.92
N ALA A 711 1.40 -24.25 18.06
CA ALA A 711 0.64 -25.32 17.39
C ALA A 711 1.50 -26.16 16.41
N MET A 712 2.61 -25.59 15.94
CA MET A 712 3.63 -26.29 15.13
C MET A 712 4.72 -26.95 15.99
N GLY A 713 4.56 -26.99 17.33
CA GLY A 713 5.52 -27.58 18.26
C GLY A 713 6.64 -26.63 18.72
N GLY A 714 6.52 -25.33 18.47
CA GLY A 714 7.51 -24.32 18.85
C GLY A 714 8.59 -24.08 17.79
N ALA A 715 9.45 -23.08 18.04
CA ALA A 715 10.44 -22.60 17.07
C ALA A 715 11.51 -23.63 16.66
N GLU A 716 11.81 -24.59 17.54
CA GLU A 716 12.81 -25.64 17.29
C GLU A 716 12.21 -26.90 16.66
N SER A 717 10.91 -26.93 16.41
CA SER A 717 10.21 -28.07 15.86
C SER A 717 10.54 -28.32 14.40
N GLN A 718 10.58 -29.58 13.97
CA GLN A 718 10.66 -29.97 12.57
C GLN A 718 9.46 -29.45 11.74
N TYR A 719 8.29 -29.30 12.36
CA TYR A 719 7.08 -28.79 11.72
C TYR A 719 7.17 -27.30 11.44
N TYR A 720 7.77 -26.55 12.36
CA TYR A 720 8.06 -25.13 12.13
C TYR A 720 9.15 -24.93 11.06
N THR A 721 10.12 -25.82 11.01
CA THR A 721 11.12 -25.83 9.93
C THR A 721 10.47 -26.10 8.57
N ARG A 722 9.50 -27.04 8.49
CA ARG A 722 8.71 -27.29 7.28
C ARG A 722 7.88 -26.07 6.88
N PHE A 723 7.24 -25.41 7.85
CA PHE A 723 6.53 -24.16 7.63
C PHE A 723 7.45 -23.12 6.95
N LYS A 724 8.66 -22.89 7.47
CA LYS A 724 9.64 -21.98 6.87
C LYS A 724 10.02 -22.38 5.45
N SER A 725 10.20 -23.67 5.22
CA SER A 725 10.50 -24.19 3.88
C SER A 725 9.38 -23.91 2.88
N TYR A 726 8.11 -24.17 3.25
CA TYR A 726 6.96 -23.85 2.40
C TYR A 726 6.83 -22.35 2.13
N CYS A 727 7.10 -21.51 3.13
CA CYS A 727 7.11 -20.07 2.94
C CYS A 727 8.16 -19.63 1.90
N CYS A 728 9.39 -20.11 2.01
CA CYS A 728 10.47 -19.73 1.10
C CYS A 728 10.21 -20.23 -0.33
N GLU A 729 9.71 -21.45 -0.49
CA GLU A 729 9.34 -22.01 -1.78
C GLU A 729 8.20 -21.23 -2.44
N ALA A 730 7.11 -20.97 -1.70
CA ALA A 730 5.99 -20.17 -2.18
C ALA A 730 6.41 -18.75 -2.58
N TYR A 731 7.27 -18.13 -1.76
CA TYR A 731 7.77 -16.78 -2.07
C TYR A 731 8.56 -16.75 -3.37
N ASN A 732 9.45 -17.71 -3.60
CA ASN A 732 10.23 -17.79 -4.83
C ASN A 732 9.36 -18.09 -6.06
N ILE A 733 8.36 -18.94 -5.95
CA ILE A 733 7.40 -19.22 -7.03
C ILE A 733 6.64 -17.92 -7.40
N LEU A 734 6.09 -17.21 -6.42
CA LEU A 734 5.34 -15.99 -6.67
C LEU A 734 6.22 -14.83 -7.18
N ARG A 735 7.50 -14.78 -6.81
CA ARG A 735 8.47 -13.82 -7.38
C ARG A 735 8.65 -14.00 -8.89
N LYS A 736 8.67 -15.24 -9.38
CA LYS A 736 8.77 -15.52 -10.82
C LYS A 736 7.56 -14.95 -11.59
N SER A 737 6.39 -14.89 -10.95
CA SER A 737 5.15 -14.33 -11.50
C SER A 737 4.92 -12.86 -11.13
N SER A 738 5.93 -12.17 -10.61
CA SER A 738 5.81 -10.76 -10.13
C SER A 738 5.29 -9.81 -11.21
N ASN A 739 5.72 -9.96 -12.47
CA ASN A 739 5.26 -9.12 -13.57
C ASN A 739 3.75 -9.26 -13.81
N LEU A 740 3.21 -10.48 -13.75
CA LEU A 740 1.79 -10.73 -13.86
C LEU A 740 1.02 -10.01 -12.75
N ILE A 741 1.46 -10.20 -11.50
CA ILE A 741 0.81 -9.60 -10.34
C ILE A 741 0.89 -8.06 -10.41
N LEU A 742 2.04 -7.50 -10.77
CA LEU A 742 2.23 -6.06 -10.91
C LEU A 742 1.35 -5.49 -12.04
N ASN A 743 1.25 -6.17 -13.19
CA ASN A 743 0.41 -5.73 -14.29
C ASN A 743 -1.07 -5.70 -13.91
N LEU A 744 -1.55 -6.69 -13.16
CA LEU A 744 -2.93 -6.71 -12.67
C LEU A 744 -3.22 -5.52 -11.73
N PHE A 745 -2.29 -5.16 -10.83
CA PHE A 745 -2.45 -3.96 -10.02
C PHE A 745 -2.32 -2.67 -10.82
N TYR A 746 -1.53 -2.65 -11.90
CA TYR A 746 -1.46 -1.51 -12.81
C TYR A 746 -2.81 -1.25 -13.51
N LEU A 747 -3.51 -2.31 -13.90
CA LEU A 747 -4.84 -2.19 -14.49
C LEU A 747 -5.87 -1.63 -13.48
N MET A 748 -5.64 -1.84 -12.18
CA MET A 748 -6.47 -1.28 -11.10
C MET A 748 -6.14 0.18 -10.73
N ALA A 749 -5.09 0.78 -11.30
CA ALA A 749 -4.55 2.07 -10.87
C ALA A 749 -5.56 3.24 -10.89
N ARG A 750 -6.58 3.19 -11.75
CA ARG A 750 -7.67 4.18 -11.80
C ARG A 750 -8.99 3.69 -11.21
N SER A 751 -8.98 2.55 -10.53
CA SER A 751 -10.16 2.07 -9.81
C SER A 751 -10.51 2.99 -8.64
N SER A 752 -11.76 3.00 -8.24
CA SER A 752 -12.23 3.75 -7.06
C SER A 752 -12.07 2.98 -5.75
N ILE A 753 -11.26 1.91 -5.71
CA ILE A 753 -10.95 1.14 -4.50
C ILE A 753 -10.11 2.01 -3.54
N PRO A 754 -10.51 2.18 -2.27
CA PRO A 754 -9.96 3.20 -1.37
C PRO A 754 -8.44 3.18 -1.24
N ASP A 755 -7.83 2.01 -1.01
CA ASP A 755 -6.39 1.91 -0.77
C ASP A 755 -5.56 2.07 -2.05
N ILE A 756 -6.12 1.74 -3.21
CA ILE A 756 -5.49 1.95 -4.52
C ILE A 756 -5.66 3.41 -4.95
N ALA A 757 -6.89 3.94 -4.88
CA ALA A 757 -7.20 5.28 -5.35
C ALA A 757 -6.42 6.41 -4.63
N SER A 758 -5.99 6.17 -3.40
CA SER A 758 -5.30 7.18 -2.59
C SER A 758 -3.91 7.57 -3.10
N ASP A 759 -3.13 6.61 -3.62
CA ASP A 759 -1.79 6.82 -4.19
C ASP A 759 -1.41 5.56 -4.99
N PRO A 760 -1.92 5.43 -6.23
CA PRO A 760 -1.76 4.21 -7.03
C PRO A 760 -0.30 3.86 -7.32
N GLU A 761 0.50 4.86 -7.72
CA GLU A 761 1.91 4.64 -8.07
C GLU A 761 2.71 4.15 -6.87
N LYS A 762 2.51 4.77 -5.72
CA LYS A 762 3.20 4.37 -4.49
C LYS A 762 2.75 3.00 -3.99
N GLY A 763 1.46 2.67 -4.14
CA GLY A 763 0.93 1.35 -3.81
C GLY A 763 1.61 0.25 -4.63
N ILE A 764 1.71 0.44 -5.95
CA ILE A 764 2.34 -0.52 -6.86
C ILE A 764 3.86 -0.61 -6.61
N LEU A 765 4.54 0.51 -6.34
CA LEU A 765 5.97 0.49 -5.98
C LEU A 765 6.22 -0.27 -4.68
N LYS A 766 5.37 -0.10 -3.66
CA LYS A 766 5.45 -0.88 -2.42
C LYS A 766 5.23 -2.38 -2.66
N LEU A 767 4.27 -2.73 -3.52
CA LEU A 767 4.05 -4.11 -3.92
C LEU A 767 5.30 -4.69 -4.61
N GLN A 768 5.91 -3.94 -5.52
CA GLN A 768 7.15 -4.35 -6.18
C GLN A 768 8.30 -4.55 -5.19
N GLU A 769 8.46 -3.64 -4.21
CA GLU A 769 9.48 -3.74 -3.15
C GLU A 769 9.35 -5.05 -2.36
N LYS A 770 8.14 -5.58 -2.19
CA LYS A 770 7.90 -6.84 -1.50
C LYS A 770 8.46 -8.06 -2.22
N PHE A 771 8.58 -8.02 -3.54
CA PHE A 771 9.15 -9.11 -4.32
C PHE A 771 10.68 -9.17 -4.27
N ARG A 772 11.37 -8.11 -3.81
CA ARG A 772 12.83 -8.07 -3.75
C ARG A 772 13.48 -8.60 -5.04
N LEU A 773 13.10 -8.02 -6.16
CA LEU A 773 13.61 -8.41 -7.50
C LEU A 773 15.11 -8.12 -7.68
N ASP A 774 15.70 -7.42 -6.73
CA ASP A 774 17.14 -7.17 -6.61
C ASP A 774 17.95 -8.38 -6.12
N LEU A 775 17.29 -9.38 -5.52
CA LEU A 775 17.90 -10.58 -4.96
C LEU A 775 17.77 -11.76 -5.94
N ASP A 776 18.75 -12.64 -5.94
CA ASP A 776 18.64 -13.97 -6.55
C ASP A 776 17.78 -14.91 -5.68
N ASP A 777 17.55 -16.12 -6.15
CA ASP A 777 16.66 -17.07 -5.47
C ASP A 777 17.21 -17.53 -4.10
N GLU A 778 18.51 -17.66 -3.96
CA GLU A 778 19.17 -18.08 -2.72
C GLU A 778 19.14 -16.95 -1.67
N ALA A 779 19.54 -15.75 -2.07
CA ALA A 779 19.47 -14.57 -1.19
C ALA A 779 18.04 -14.25 -0.78
N SER A 780 17.05 -14.52 -1.64
CA SER A 780 15.65 -14.31 -1.31
C SER A 780 15.11 -15.30 -0.26
N ILE A 781 15.61 -16.51 -0.24
CA ILE A 781 15.31 -17.51 0.81
C ILE A 781 15.79 -16.99 2.17
N HIS A 782 17.05 -16.56 2.25
CA HIS A 782 17.61 -16.00 3.48
C HIS A 782 16.84 -14.77 3.94
N PHE A 783 16.56 -13.86 3.01
CA PHE A 783 15.74 -12.68 3.30
C PHE A 783 14.39 -13.05 3.91
N PHE A 784 13.69 -14.03 3.32
CA PHE A 784 12.37 -14.41 3.79
C PHE A 784 12.41 -15.15 5.14
N GLN A 785 13.45 -15.95 5.39
CA GLN A 785 13.69 -16.57 6.69
C GLN A 785 13.92 -15.53 7.78
N ASP A 786 14.74 -14.50 7.52
CA ASP A 786 14.95 -13.39 8.45
C ASP A 786 13.64 -12.65 8.72
N LEU A 787 12.83 -12.44 7.69
CA LEU A 787 11.53 -11.81 7.81
C LEU A 787 10.55 -12.60 8.71
N ILE A 788 10.56 -13.92 8.61
CA ILE A 788 9.79 -14.81 9.51
C ILE A 788 10.27 -14.65 10.94
N ASN A 789 11.59 -14.70 11.17
CA ASN A 789 12.18 -14.56 12.50
C ASN A 789 11.85 -13.19 13.12
N ASP A 790 11.94 -12.11 12.35
CA ASP A 790 11.56 -10.76 12.78
C ASP A 790 10.07 -10.66 13.13
N SER A 791 9.20 -11.37 12.40
CA SER A 791 7.76 -11.37 12.65
C SER A 791 7.39 -12.08 13.96
N VAL A 792 8.11 -13.14 14.33
CA VAL A 792 7.90 -13.87 15.59
C VAL A 792 8.50 -13.13 16.78
N SER A 793 9.67 -12.49 16.61
CA SER A 793 10.39 -11.77 17.67
C SER A 793 9.83 -10.37 17.95
N ALA A 794 8.94 -9.86 17.12
CA ALA A 794 8.38 -8.53 17.30
C ALA A 794 7.56 -8.43 18.60
N LEU A 795 8.04 -7.64 19.57
CA LEU A 795 7.39 -7.42 20.87
C LEU A 795 6.06 -6.66 20.77
N PHE A 796 5.93 -5.78 19.78
CA PHE A 796 4.79 -4.90 19.63
C PHE A 796 3.46 -5.59 19.27
N PRO A 797 3.41 -6.61 18.40
CA PRO A 797 2.19 -7.37 18.16
C PRO A 797 1.61 -8.03 19.40
N GLN A 798 2.45 -8.54 20.31
CA GLN A 798 2.01 -9.15 21.58
C GLN A 798 1.35 -8.12 22.50
N MET A 799 1.87 -6.89 22.54
CA MET A 799 1.26 -5.80 23.30
C MET A 799 -0.09 -5.39 22.72
N VAL A 800 -0.19 -5.26 21.39
CA VAL A 800 -1.43 -4.87 20.71
C VAL A 800 -2.52 -5.95 20.84
N GLU A 801 -2.16 -7.22 20.79
CA GLU A 801 -3.11 -8.32 21.03
C GLU A 801 -3.62 -8.34 22.47
N THR A 802 -2.74 -8.08 23.42
CA THR A 802 -3.13 -7.96 24.83
C THR A 802 -4.10 -6.79 25.02
N ILE A 803 -3.83 -5.66 24.39
CA ILE A 803 -4.70 -4.48 24.40
C ILE A 803 -6.03 -4.76 23.68
N HIS A 804 -6.01 -5.45 22.54
CA HIS A 804 -7.23 -5.82 21.80
C HIS A 804 -8.11 -6.80 22.60
N ARG A 805 -7.52 -7.80 23.28
CA ARG A 805 -8.22 -8.71 24.19
C ARG A 805 -8.86 -7.94 25.37
N TRP A 806 -8.15 -6.97 25.93
CA TRP A 806 -8.69 -6.12 27.01
C TRP A 806 -9.84 -5.24 26.51
N ALA A 807 -9.75 -4.67 25.34
CA ALA A 807 -10.82 -3.85 24.75
C ALA A 807 -12.09 -4.67 24.43
N GLN A 808 -11.96 -5.96 24.07
CA GLN A 808 -13.09 -6.87 23.90
C GLN A 808 -13.71 -7.31 25.24
N TYR A 809 -12.89 -7.46 26.27
CA TYR A 809 -13.40 -7.81 27.62
C TYR A 809 -14.25 -6.68 28.25
N TRP A 810 -14.03 -5.42 27.83
CA TRP A 810 -14.76 -4.25 28.29
C TRP A 810 -15.92 -3.83 27.35
N ARG A 811 -16.14 -4.52 26.26
CA ARG A 811 -17.33 -4.43 25.39
C ARG A 811 -18.34 -5.53 25.71
#